data_7f57b9000999cbaa4f6004a4282bd6bb
#
_entry.id   7f57b9000999cbaa4f6004a4282bd6bb
#
_cell.length_a   1.000
_cell.length_b   1.000
_cell.length_c   1.000
_cell.angle_alpha   90.00
_cell.angle_beta   90.00
_cell.angle_gamma   90.00
#
_symmetry.space_group_name_H-M   'P 1'
#
loop_
_entity.id
_entity.type
_entity.pdbx_description
1 polymer ?
#
loop_
_entity_poly.entity_id
_entity_poly.type
_entity_poly.pdbx_seq_one_letter_code
_entity_poly.pdbx_strand_id
1 'polypeptide(L)'
;MKQTLISRKFTGFGALATAIALLVSLLIPTAQANTYSLPNAPTNVTSYIGARGVVVKWTPGANVAPGVTGYVVSAGAGSCPIFVPARNSSVVTMPVVDGQPGGTPVVQAVNAYGFSKPAASNKSYTAAQLATVASSLNKAVQVLQLSDLHGAIEVGGSFGAALLTSNWNADRAANKATIAVSSGDNIGAAPPISTEFEELPTIESLNAAKLDVSVFGNHEHDRNIDHLNKMIGASDFQWVVSNYSAGALDVLKSGSKQAKNYTIVERGGIKIGVVGSNTPETIEQVFPGNLDYKDATGAKKTIVIAPGVAGINSAIAEAKAAGADVVIAVIHQGWLENADGVSKGLFNELAAQIKGAAAIYGGHSHQTYASVIPGNTRVAPTVLGQVRNAGVEYTRTQICMKSGKVVGQSIQHVLKASAATINTGVVSTVTTQDAAAAAMVKKYKDQLSAKLDVKIGKVSGVFPRGGSPAVERSGETPMGNYIADLMRAKYKTDFAIQNGGGIRDTFPAKTYVPAATGLVRTGAGPLDVTLGDAFTVFPFGNQIATTVVTGANLWKALENGVGGNYPGDGRFPQISGFKFTFDASKPIGSRIVEVTKLDGTAIAKDSKEYTLTTLDFVIYGGDGYVNVFSPARAKVQGALLDVFVDALKADMAAGKVTQVPAADGRIKKVG
;
A
#
# COMPACT_ATOMS: atom_id res chain seq x y z
N MET A 1 -55.49 -36.55 9.52
CA MET A 1 -55.93 -35.39 10.34
C MET A 1 -54.92 -34.28 10.12
N LYS A 2 -55.45 -33.08 9.89
CA LYS A 2 -54.77 -31.93 9.29
C LYS A 2 -53.55 -31.44 10.06
N GLN A 3 -52.40 -31.32 9.35
CA GLN A 3 -51.26 -30.53 9.76
C GLN A 3 -51.52 -29.03 9.43
N THR A 4 -51.36 -28.18 10.42
CA THR A 4 -51.47 -26.74 10.26
C THR A 4 -50.02 -26.14 10.15
N LEU A 5 -49.67 -25.61 8.98
CA LEU A 5 -48.45 -24.85 8.76
C LEU A 5 -48.60 -23.47 9.42
N ILE A 6 -47.66 -23.11 10.27
CA ILE A 6 -47.47 -21.72 10.74
C ILE A 6 -46.32 -21.12 9.97
N SER A 7 -46.63 -20.23 9.01
CA SER A 7 -45.67 -19.37 8.35
C SER A 7 -45.37 -18.17 9.27
N ARG A 8 -44.14 -18.04 9.77
CA ARG A 8 -43.63 -16.80 10.35
C ARG A 8 -42.90 -15.99 9.28
N LYS A 9 -43.50 -14.89 8.93
CA LYS A 9 -42.90 -13.84 8.09
C LYS A 9 -41.74 -13.19 8.85
N PHE A 10 -40.54 -13.28 8.29
CA PHE A 10 -39.43 -12.38 8.65
C PHE A 10 -39.53 -11.13 7.79
N THR A 11 -40.11 -10.07 8.34
CA THR A 11 -40.02 -8.71 7.82
C THR A 11 -39.39 -7.85 8.92
N GLY A 12 -38.19 -7.36 8.72
CA GLY A 12 -37.61 -6.41 9.69
C GLY A 12 -36.11 -6.13 9.64
N PHE A 13 -35.39 -6.45 8.58
CA PHE A 13 -33.96 -6.08 8.49
C PHE A 13 -33.58 -5.24 7.24
N GLY A 14 -34.51 -4.97 6.35
CA GLY A 14 -34.25 -4.17 5.13
C GLY A 14 -34.31 -2.64 5.29
N ALA A 15 -34.95 -2.15 6.35
CA ALA A 15 -35.24 -0.72 6.48
C ALA A 15 -34.15 0.10 7.21
N LEU A 16 -33.27 -0.54 7.99
CA LEU A 16 -32.22 0.15 8.76
C LEU A 16 -30.95 0.40 7.94
N ALA A 17 -30.63 -0.49 7.00
CA ALA A 17 -29.47 -0.31 6.11
C ALA A 17 -29.70 0.82 5.08
N THR A 18 -30.95 1.01 4.62
CA THR A 18 -31.30 2.06 3.65
C THR A 18 -31.36 3.45 4.29
N ALA A 19 -31.69 3.56 5.58
CA ALA A 19 -31.76 4.84 6.28
C ALA A 19 -30.36 5.40 6.62
N ILE A 20 -29.36 4.53 6.86
CA ILE A 20 -27.98 4.96 7.14
C ILE A 20 -27.28 5.39 5.83
N ALA A 21 -27.58 4.75 4.70
CA ALA A 21 -27.07 5.18 3.40
C ALA A 21 -27.63 6.52 2.92
N LEU A 22 -28.88 6.86 3.28
CA LEU A 22 -29.50 8.15 2.90
C LEU A 22 -29.06 9.32 3.79
N LEU A 23 -28.63 9.11 5.03
CA LEU A 23 -28.16 10.19 5.90
C LEU A 23 -26.71 10.61 5.64
N VAL A 24 -25.90 9.76 5.00
CA VAL A 24 -24.53 10.09 4.59
C VAL A 24 -24.50 10.85 3.26
N SER A 25 -25.53 10.71 2.42
CA SER A 25 -25.59 11.37 1.11
C SER A 25 -26.06 12.84 1.14
N LEU A 26 -26.49 13.37 2.30
CA LEU A 26 -27.03 14.74 2.43
C LEU A 26 -26.04 15.78 3.00
N LEU A 27 -24.77 15.40 3.21
CA LEU A 27 -23.70 16.30 3.70
C LEU A 27 -22.45 16.32 2.80
N ILE A 28 -22.59 16.03 1.50
CA ILE A 28 -21.51 16.29 0.55
C ILE A 28 -21.70 17.72 0.03
N PRO A 29 -20.87 18.70 0.44
CA PRO A 29 -20.86 19.99 -0.23
C PRO A 29 -20.46 19.77 -1.70
N THR A 30 -21.13 20.46 -2.60
CA THR A 30 -20.78 20.53 -4.02
C THR A 30 -19.28 20.71 -4.18
N ALA A 31 -18.63 19.77 -4.84
CA ALA A 31 -17.19 19.75 -5.05
C ALA A 31 -16.77 21.01 -5.84
N GLN A 32 -16.26 22.01 -5.15
CA GLN A 32 -15.30 22.93 -5.75
C GLN A 32 -14.04 22.08 -6.05
N ALA A 33 -13.51 22.18 -7.25
CA ALA A 33 -12.21 21.62 -7.61
C ALA A 33 -11.16 22.21 -6.67
N ASN A 34 -10.85 21.50 -5.60
CA ASN A 34 -9.80 21.90 -4.66
C ASN A 34 -8.48 21.57 -5.35
N THR A 35 -7.77 22.62 -5.78
CA THR A 35 -6.38 22.50 -6.17
C THR A 35 -5.58 22.11 -4.93
N TYR A 36 -5.16 20.84 -4.86
CA TYR A 36 -4.30 20.35 -3.77
C TYR A 36 -2.96 21.06 -3.84
N SER A 37 -2.60 21.81 -2.81
CA SER A 37 -1.31 22.45 -2.75
C SER A 37 -0.62 22.21 -1.40
N LEU A 38 0.67 21.88 -1.48
CA LEU A 38 1.53 21.87 -0.33
C LEU A 38 1.70 23.31 0.18
N PRO A 39 1.90 23.51 1.50
CA PRO A 39 2.09 24.86 2.04
C PRO A 39 3.38 25.49 1.53
N ASN A 40 3.42 26.83 1.46
CA ASN A 40 4.64 27.55 1.19
C ASN A 40 5.62 27.45 2.36
N ALA A 41 6.92 27.39 2.05
CA ALA A 41 7.96 27.33 3.05
C ALA A 41 7.99 28.62 3.91
N PRO A 42 8.26 28.50 5.23
CA PRO A 42 8.58 29.63 6.06
C PRO A 42 9.83 30.38 5.57
N THR A 43 9.97 31.64 5.97
CA THR A 43 11.12 32.49 5.63
C THR A 43 11.76 33.08 6.90
N ASN A 44 12.90 33.70 6.75
CA ASN A 44 13.61 34.40 7.84
C ASN A 44 13.82 33.53 9.08
N VAL A 45 14.19 32.25 8.88
CA VAL A 45 14.43 31.30 9.98
C VAL A 45 15.72 31.68 10.70
N THR A 46 15.61 31.97 11.99
CA THR A 46 16.74 32.32 12.86
C THR A 46 16.72 31.46 14.13
N SER A 47 17.89 31.24 14.73
CA SER A 47 17.96 30.43 15.97
C SER A 47 19.08 30.87 16.90
N TYR A 48 18.93 30.53 18.20
CA TYR A 48 19.97 30.66 19.24
C TYR A 48 19.77 29.67 20.35
N ILE A 49 20.85 29.34 21.09
CA ILE A 49 20.77 28.50 22.28
C ILE A 49 20.24 29.34 23.43
N GLY A 50 19.09 28.95 23.99
CA GLY A 50 18.51 29.53 25.19
C GLY A 50 18.69 28.61 26.40
N ALA A 51 18.28 29.03 27.58
CA ALA A 51 18.44 28.29 28.84
C ALA A 51 17.74 26.92 28.88
N ARG A 52 16.75 26.67 28.02
CA ARG A 52 15.92 25.46 28.04
C ARG A 52 15.95 24.67 26.72
N GLY A 53 16.86 25.00 25.81
CA GLY A 53 16.95 24.39 24.49
C GLY A 53 17.26 25.39 23.39
N VAL A 54 17.05 25.01 22.14
CA VAL A 54 17.26 25.86 20.97
C VAL A 54 16.01 26.66 20.69
N VAL A 55 16.09 27.99 20.74
CA VAL A 55 14.99 28.89 20.35
C VAL A 55 15.06 29.10 18.84
N VAL A 56 13.96 28.86 18.14
CA VAL A 56 13.83 29.05 16.69
C VAL A 56 12.69 30.03 16.41
N LYS A 57 12.96 31.00 15.51
CA LYS A 57 11.98 31.99 15.04
C LYS A 57 11.89 31.94 13.52
N TRP A 58 10.72 32.20 12.97
CA TRP A 58 10.49 32.27 11.52
C TRP A 58 9.38 33.24 11.15
N THR A 59 9.30 33.57 9.87
CA THR A 59 8.17 34.27 9.28
C THR A 59 7.33 33.24 8.53
N PRO A 60 5.99 33.14 8.77
CA PRO A 60 5.11 32.30 7.99
C PRO A 60 5.22 32.58 6.49
N GLY A 61 5.20 31.53 5.68
CA GLY A 61 5.05 31.64 4.22
C GLY A 61 3.66 32.17 3.83
N ALA A 62 3.51 32.60 2.59
CA ALA A 62 2.21 33.00 2.08
C ALA A 62 1.20 31.85 2.22
N ASN A 63 -0.02 32.19 2.66
CA ASN A 63 -1.07 31.21 2.89
C ASN A 63 -1.59 30.68 1.55
N VAL A 64 -1.78 29.36 1.44
CA VAL A 64 -2.38 28.67 0.30
C VAL A 64 -3.55 27.82 0.78
N ALA A 65 -4.55 27.62 -0.04
CA ALA A 65 -5.63 26.71 0.32
C ALA A 65 -5.18 25.23 0.18
N PRO A 66 -5.55 24.32 1.10
CA PRO A 66 -6.25 24.55 2.38
C PRO A 66 -5.27 25.09 3.42
N GLY A 67 -5.40 26.05 4.12
CA GLY A 67 -4.47 26.76 5.01
C GLY A 67 -3.49 25.88 5.79
N VAL A 68 -2.42 26.48 6.26
CA VAL A 68 -1.40 25.85 7.11
C VAL A 68 -2.02 25.44 8.45
N THR A 69 -1.87 24.17 8.85
CA THR A 69 -2.34 23.65 10.15
C THR A 69 -1.31 23.89 11.26
N GLY A 70 -0.02 23.95 10.90
CA GLY A 70 1.07 24.22 11.83
C GLY A 70 2.44 24.18 11.19
N TYR A 71 3.45 24.15 12.05
CA TYR A 71 4.86 24.10 11.68
C TYR A 71 5.56 22.98 12.45
N VAL A 72 6.37 22.20 11.75
CA VAL A 72 7.30 21.26 12.39
C VAL A 72 8.68 21.91 12.42
N VAL A 73 9.25 21.99 13.61
CA VAL A 73 10.57 22.58 13.85
C VAL A 73 11.49 21.48 14.35
N SER A 74 12.64 21.29 13.69
CA SER A 74 13.66 20.30 14.06
C SER A 74 15.06 20.93 14.04
N ALA A 75 16.01 20.37 14.77
CA ALA A 75 17.41 20.80 14.76
C ALA A 75 18.33 19.82 13.99
N GLY A 76 17.81 19.17 12.96
CA GLY A 76 18.53 18.15 12.17
C GLY A 76 18.23 16.71 12.61
N ALA A 77 18.92 15.74 12.00
CA ALA A 77 18.71 14.31 12.27
C ALA A 77 18.92 14.00 13.76
N GLY A 78 18.04 13.17 14.32
CA GLY A 78 18.09 12.78 15.75
C GLY A 78 17.62 13.85 16.74
N SER A 79 17.21 15.03 16.27
CA SER A 79 16.68 16.06 17.16
C SER A 79 15.27 15.73 17.66
N CYS A 80 14.86 16.44 18.73
CA CYS A 80 13.49 16.44 19.26
C CYS A 80 12.65 17.50 18.52
N PRO A 81 11.93 17.19 17.45
CA PRO A 81 11.14 18.16 16.74
C PRO A 81 9.88 18.54 17.52
N ILE A 82 9.39 19.76 17.27
CA ILE A 82 8.14 20.24 17.86
C ILE A 82 7.16 20.62 16.76
N PHE A 83 5.91 20.24 16.92
CA PHE A 83 4.79 20.78 16.16
C PHE A 83 4.26 22.04 16.85
N VAL A 84 4.21 23.15 16.09
CA VAL A 84 3.67 24.45 16.55
C VAL A 84 2.41 24.74 15.74
N PRO A 85 1.20 24.74 16.35
CA PRO A 85 -0.03 25.08 15.64
C PRO A 85 0.05 26.47 14.99
N ALA A 86 -0.48 26.63 13.78
CA ALA A 86 -0.36 27.86 13.00
C ALA A 86 -0.87 29.14 13.72
N ARG A 87 -1.85 28.97 14.60
CA ARG A 87 -2.47 30.06 15.39
C ARG A 87 -1.64 30.54 16.58
N ASN A 88 -0.60 29.80 17.00
CA ASN A 88 0.01 30.02 18.31
C ASN A 88 1.25 30.91 18.29
N SER A 89 2.16 30.72 17.36
CA SER A 89 3.41 31.47 17.37
C SER A 89 4.28 31.15 16.16
N SER A 90 5.16 32.09 15.80
CA SER A 90 6.31 31.90 14.91
C SER A 90 7.64 31.82 15.69
N VAL A 91 7.58 31.41 16.94
CA VAL A 91 8.75 31.16 17.79
C VAL A 91 8.50 29.96 18.70
N VAL A 92 9.50 29.12 18.87
CA VAL A 92 9.45 27.98 19.77
C VAL A 92 10.82 27.69 20.40
N THR A 93 10.82 27.14 21.63
CA THR A 93 12.01 26.56 22.24
C THR A 93 11.97 25.04 22.05
N MET A 94 12.91 24.53 21.28
CA MET A 94 13.06 23.11 21.00
C MET A 94 13.75 22.41 22.16
N PRO A 95 13.21 21.29 22.68
CA PRO A 95 13.92 20.46 23.64
C PRO A 95 15.11 19.78 22.95
N VAL A 96 16.19 19.62 23.70
CA VAL A 96 17.39 18.87 23.26
C VAL A 96 17.47 17.57 24.06
N VAL A 97 17.71 16.47 23.36
CA VAL A 97 17.88 15.13 23.94
C VAL A 97 19.37 14.94 24.26
N ASP A 98 19.67 14.23 25.34
CA ASP A 98 21.04 13.85 25.67
C ASP A 98 21.62 12.97 24.55
N GLY A 99 22.86 13.27 24.15
CA GLY A 99 23.51 12.61 23.02
C GLY A 99 23.02 13.03 21.63
N GLN A 100 22.16 14.05 21.52
CA GLN A 100 21.69 14.55 20.23
C GLN A 100 22.85 15.03 19.35
N PRO A 101 22.94 14.57 18.09
CA PRO A 101 23.95 15.07 17.14
C PRO A 101 23.74 16.54 16.82
N GLY A 102 24.82 17.21 16.38
CA GLY A 102 24.74 18.59 15.91
C GLY A 102 23.89 18.70 14.63
N GLY A 103 23.44 19.92 14.34
CA GLY A 103 22.67 20.17 13.12
C GLY A 103 22.17 21.60 12.99
N THR A 104 21.56 21.88 11.85
CA THR A 104 20.92 23.17 11.55
C THR A 104 19.43 23.06 11.87
N PRO A 105 18.84 23.96 12.65
CA PRO A 105 17.39 24.00 12.84
C PRO A 105 16.66 24.26 11.52
N VAL A 106 15.57 23.56 11.32
CA VAL A 106 14.74 23.60 10.12
C VAL A 106 13.28 23.78 10.52
N VAL A 107 12.56 24.60 9.75
CA VAL A 107 11.11 24.79 9.90
C VAL A 107 10.40 24.38 8.61
N GLN A 108 9.38 23.56 8.72
CA GLN A 108 8.49 23.20 7.62
C GLN A 108 7.04 23.54 8.01
N ALA A 109 6.32 24.22 7.15
CA ALA A 109 4.88 24.37 7.27
C ALA A 109 4.21 23.04 6.89
N VAL A 110 3.05 22.74 7.47
CA VAL A 110 2.30 21.51 7.20
C VAL A 110 0.81 21.78 7.05
N ASN A 111 0.16 21.07 6.14
CA ASN A 111 -1.29 21.01 5.99
C ASN A 111 -1.74 19.55 5.76
N ALA A 112 -3.02 19.32 5.45
CA ALA A 112 -3.56 17.97 5.24
C ALA A 112 -2.90 17.21 4.07
N TYR A 113 -2.27 17.90 3.13
CA TYR A 113 -1.64 17.30 1.95
C TYR A 113 -0.14 17.07 2.11
N GLY A 114 0.48 17.64 3.13
CA GLY A 114 1.88 17.37 3.43
C GLY A 114 2.67 18.56 3.93
N PHE A 115 3.98 18.47 3.75
CA PHE A 115 4.97 19.41 4.24
C PHE A 115 5.45 20.35 3.14
N SER A 116 5.73 21.60 3.52
CA SER A 116 6.47 22.54 2.67
C SER A 116 7.92 22.07 2.44
N LYS A 117 8.62 22.72 1.50
CA LYS A 117 10.09 22.64 1.48
C LYS A 117 10.65 23.08 2.84
N PRO A 118 11.76 22.45 3.31
CA PRO A 118 12.41 22.84 4.56
C PRO A 118 13.05 24.23 4.42
N ALA A 119 12.86 25.06 5.44
CA ALA A 119 13.54 26.35 5.58
C ALA A 119 14.56 26.26 6.71
N ALA A 120 15.83 26.37 6.38
CA ALA A 120 16.91 26.23 7.34
C ALA A 120 17.20 27.55 8.10
N SER A 121 17.62 27.43 9.36
CA SER A 121 18.12 28.53 10.16
C SER A 121 19.46 29.05 9.62
N ASN A 122 19.76 30.29 9.96
CA ASN A 122 21.05 30.90 9.70
C ASN A 122 22.21 30.38 10.57
N LYS A 123 21.95 29.46 11.50
CA LYS A 123 22.94 28.88 12.41
C LYS A 123 22.82 27.35 12.47
N SER A 124 24.00 26.74 12.59
CA SER A 124 24.13 25.30 12.92
C SER A 124 24.76 25.17 14.30
N TYR A 125 24.49 24.06 14.97
CA TYR A 125 25.01 23.75 16.30
C TYR A 125 25.76 22.42 16.30
N THR A 126 26.85 22.33 17.05
CA THR A 126 27.56 21.07 17.30
C THR A 126 26.87 20.27 18.39
N ALA A 127 27.13 18.96 18.45
CA ALA A 127 26.64 18.10 19.54
C ALA A 127 27.07 18.64 20.92
N ALA A 128 28.30 19.13 21.05
CA ALA A 128 28.82 19.72 22.30
C ALA A 128 28.03 20.97 22.73
N GLN A 129 27.68 21.85 21.78
CA GLN A 129 26.84 23.01 22.08
C GLN A 129 25.43 22.61 22.52
N LEU A 130 24.84 21.59 21.88
CA LEU A 130 23.51 21.09 22.24
C LEU A 130 23.53 20.41 23.62
N ALA A 131 24.59 19.69 23.96
CA ALA A 131 24.75 19.04 25.27
C ALA A 131 24.67 20.01 26.44
N THR A 132 25.02 21.31 26.24
CA THR A 132 24.91 22.32 27.33
C THR A 132 23.48 22.59 27.80
N VAL A 133 22.48 22.27 26.96
CA VAL A 133 21.04 22.46 27.25
C VAL A 133 20.24 21.17 27.13
N ALA A 134 20.91 20.03 26.99
CA ALA A 134 20.26 18.72 26.94
C ALA A 134 19.66 18.35 28.29
N SER A 135 18.58 17.59 28.26
CA SER A 135 17.91 17.06 29.45
C SER A 135 17.83 15.54 29.40
N SER A 136 18.37 14.87 30.42
CA SER A 136 18.26 13.41 30.57
C SER A 136 16.81 12.91 30.73
N LEU A 137 15.87 13.81 31.02
CA LEU A 137 14.43 13.51 31.04
C LEU A 137 13.80 13.48 29.67
N ASN A 138 14.49 13.98 28.64
CA ASN A 138 14.03 13.88 27.26
C ASN A 138 14.53 12.56 26.66
N LYS A 139 13.62 11.74 26.16
CA LYS A 139 13.91 10.50 25.45
C LYS A 139 13.33 10.57 24.04
N ALA A 140 13.95 9.90 23.08
CA ALA A 140 13.45 9.82 21.72
C ALA A 140 13.27 8.37 21.31
N VAL A 141 12.06 7.99 20.90
CA VAL A 141 11.77 6.76 20.18
C VAL A 141 11.96 7.02 18.70
N GLN A 142 12.63 6.12 18.01
CA GLN A 142 12.71 6.13 16.55
C GLN A 142 11.86 4.98 16.01
N VAL A 143 10.96 5.28 15.08
CA VAL A 143 10.15 4.28 14.38
C VAL A 143 10.59 4.23 12.92
N LEU A 144 10.96 3.05 12.46
CA LEU A 144 11.21 2.74 11.06
C LEU A 144 9.97 2.04 10.51
N GLN A 145 9.38 2.56 9.43
CA GLN A 145 8.18 1.95 8.86
C GLN A 145 8.42 1.59 7.40
N LEU A 146 8.05 0.37 7.06
CA LEU A 146 7.96 -0.20 5.72
C LEU A 146 6.49 -0.54 5.42
N SER A 147 6.16 -0.73 4.13
CA SER A 147 4.86 -1.20 3.69
C SER A 147 4.97 -1.80 2.28
N ASP A 148 4.01 -2.66 1.95
CA ASP A 148 3.79 -3.12 0.57
C ASP A 148 5.10 -3.62 -0.09
N LEU A 149 5.87 -4.43 0.66
CA LEU A 149 7.16 -4.95 0.17
C LEU A 149 6.96 -5.90 -1.01
N HIS A 150 5.88 -6.71 -0.99
CA HIS A 150 5.53 -7.66 -2.04
C HIS A 150 6.74 -8.48 -2.50
N GLY A 151 7.50 -9.03 -1.57
CA GLY A 151 8.64 -9.88 -1.88
C GLY A 151 9.79 -9.25 -2.68
N ALA A 152 9.84 -7.93 -2.80
CA ALA A 152 10.90 -7.21 -3.52
C ALA A 152 12.20 -7.18 -2.70
N ILE A 153 12.82 -8.34 -2.53
CA ILE A 153 14.00 -8.54 -1.67
C ILE A 153 15.33 -8.35 -2.40
N GLU A 154 15.33 -8.25 -3.73
CA GLU A 154 16.54 -8.01 -4.51
C GLU A 154 16.89 -6.52 -4.55
N VAL A 155 18.19 -6.22 -4.50
CA VAL A 155 18.69 -4.84 -4.67
C VAL A 155 18.61 -4.47 -6.15
N GLY A 156 17.82 -3.45 -6.44
CA GLY A 156 17.59 -2.92 -7.79
C GLY A 156 17.21 -1.45 -7.72
N GLY A 157 16.01 -1.09 -8.17
CA GLY A 157 15.39 0.21 -7.93
C GLY A 157 15.03 0.46 -6.46
N SER A 158 15.02 -0.59 -5.63
CA SER A 158 14.68 -0.60 -4.20
C SER A 158 15.90 -0.87 -3.32
N PHE A 159 15.72 -0.81 -1.98
CA PHE A 159 16.75 -1.22 -1.02
C PHE A 159 17.03 -2.73 -1.10
N GLY A 160 16.03 -3.55 -1.41
CA GLY A 160 16.12 -5.00 -1.22
C GLY A 160 16.46 -5.38 0.22
N ALA A 161 16.57 -6.67 0.51
CA ALA A 161 16.87 -7.16 1.86
C ALA A 161 18.21 -6.62 2.40
N ALA A 162 19.26 -6.67 1.58
CA ALA A 162 20.63 -6.40 2.03
C ALA A 162 20.90 -4.93 2.38
N LEU A 163 20.42 -3.98 1.59
CA LEU A 163 20.57 -2.55 1.92
C LEU A 163 19.58 -2.10 2.99
N LEU A 164 18.36 -2.66 3.02
CA LEU A 164 17.40 -2.37 4.08
C LEU A 164 17.97 -2.77 5.44
N THR A 165 18.52 -3.98 5.54
CA THR A 165 19.16 -4.48 6.77
C THR A 165 20.30 -3.56 7.24
N SER A 166 21.19 -3.15 6.33
CA SER A 166 22.29 -2.24 6.67
C SER A 166 21.81 -0.88 7.14
N ASN A 167 20.82 -0.30 6.45
CA ASN A 167 20.24 1.00 6.81
C ASN A 167 19.59 0.95 8.19
N TRP A 168 18.77 -0.06 8.44
CA TRP A 168 18.08 -0.21 9.72
C TRP A 168 19.04 -0.54 10.86
N ASN A 169 20.13 -1.24 10.59
CA ASN A 169 21.21 -1.45 11.59
C ASN A 169 21.93 -0.13 11.92
N ALA A 170 22.19 0.73 10.93
CA ALA A 170 22.77 2.06 11.17
C ALA A 170 21.82 2.95 11.99
N ASP A 171 20.52 2.92 11.68
CA ASP A 171 19.49 3.65 12.43
C ASP A 171 19.41 3.18 13.90
N ARG A 172 19.48 1.86 14.15
CA ARG A 172 19.52 1.31 15.53
C ARG A 172 20.81 1.62 16.27
N ALA A 173 21.93 1.73 15.54
CA ALA A 173 23.19 2.16 16.14
C ALA A 173 23.12 3.61 16.59
N ALA A 174 22.44 4.47 15.80
CA ALA A 174 22.25 5.88 16.13
C ALA A 174 21.25 6.12 17.27
N ASN A 175 20.20 5.27 17.37
CA ASN A 175 19.20 5.37 18.44
C ASN A 175 18.81 3.99 18.98
N LYS A 176 19.14 3.71 20.25
CA LYS A 176 18.84 2.42 20.90
C LYS A 176 17.35 2.19 21.16
N ALA A 177 16.53 3.25 21.15
CA ALA A 177 15.09 3.18 21.25
C ALA A 177 14.41 3.10 19.87
N THR A 178 15.00 2.34 18.95
CA THR A 178 14.47 2.13 17.59
C THR A 178 13.60 0.87 17.54
N ILE A 179 12.41 1.04 16.96
CA ILE A 179 11.47 -0.03 16.60
C ILE A 179 11.24 0.00 15.08
N ALA A 180 11.13 -1.16 14.47
CA ALA A 180 10.80 -1.32 13.05
C ALA A 180 9.43 -1.98 12.88
N VAL A 181 8.56 -1.39 12.04
CA VAL A 181 7.20 -1.88 11.81
C VAL A 181 6.89 -1.96 10.30
N SER A 182 5.95 -2.84 9.94
CA SER A 182 5.41 -2.92 8.58
C SER A 182 3.90 -2.74 8.57
N SER A 183 3.41 -1.94 7.62
CA SER A 183 1.99 -1.70 7.40
C SER A 183 1.31 -2.79 6.55
N GLY A 184 1.90 -3.99 6.44
CA GLY A 184 1.33 -5.13 5.71
C GLY A 184 1.74 -5.19 4.24
N ASP A 185 1.18 -6.18 3.52
CA ASP A 185 1.53 -6.55 2.15
C ASP A 185 3.04 -6.79 1.99
N ASN A 186 3.63 -7.48 2.95
CA ASN A 186 5.04 -7.87 2.83
C ASN A 186 5.20 -9.01 1.82
N ILE A 187 4.24 -9.93 1.81
CA ILE A 187 4.16 -11.12 0.94
C ILE A 187 2.95 -11.00 0.02
N GLY A 188 2.81 -11.95 -0.89
CA GLY A 188 1.76 -11.97 -1.90
C GLY A 188 2.03 -11.00 -3.04
N ALA A 189 1.46 -11.29 -4.22
CA ALA A 189 1.72 -10.55 -5.46
C ALA A 189 3.24 -10.31 -5.71
N ALA A 190 4.07 -11.24 -5.29
CA ALA A 190 5.51 -11.10 -5.16
C ALA A 190 6.28 -11.63 -6.38
N PRO A 191 7.51 -11.15 -6.64
CA PRO A 191 8.41 -11.73 -7.64
C PRO A 191 8.72 -13.22 -7.37
N PRO A 192 9.15 -13.96 -8.40
CA PRO A 192 9.43 -15.39 -8.31
C PRO A 192 10.41 -15.78 -7.20
N ILE A 193 11.37 -14.90 -6.86
CA ILE A 193 12.31 -15.16 -5.77
C ILE A 193 11.63 -15.32 -4.40
N SER A 194 10.38 -14.86 -4.28
CA SER A 194 9.55 -15.06 -3.10
C SER A 194 8.48 -16.13 -3.33
N THR A 195 7.67 -15.97 -4.39
CA THR A 195 6.49 -16.80 -4.66
C THR A 195 6.83 -18.28 -4.88
N GLU A 196 7.93 -18.60 -5.58
CA GLU A 196 8.36 -19.97 -5.87
C GLU A 196 8.85 -20.72 -4.63
N PHE A 197 9.14 -20.00 -3.54
CA PHE A 197 9.50 -20.55 -2.23
C PHE A 197 8.45 -20.28 -1.17
N GLU A 198 7.18 -20.22 -1.57
CA GLU A 198 6.04 -20.02 -0.66
C GLU A 198 6.20 -18.77 0.23
N GLU A 199 6.78 -17.68 -0.28
CA GLU A 199 7.03 -16.40 0.39
C GLU A 199 8.06 -16.43 1.53
N LEU A 200 8.66 -17.59 1.82
CA LEU A 200 9.64 -17.75 2.89
C LEU A 200 10.86 -16.79 2.76
N PRO A 201 11.44 -16.55 1.55
CA PRO A 201 12.57 -15.63 1.42
C PRO A 201 12.27 -14.21 1.87
N THR A 202 11.02 -13.76 1.73
CA THR A 202 10.60 -12.44 2.21
C THR A 202 10.55 -12.40 3.73
N ILE A 203 9.99 -13.42 4.38
CA ILE A 203 9.98 -13.52 5.85
C ILE A 203 11.41 -13.56 6.39
N GLU A 204 12.30 -14.38 5.80
CA GLU A 204 13.71 -14.43 6.19
C GLU A 204 14.42 -13.07 6.02
N SER A 205 14.06 -12.30 4.97
CA SER A 205 14.59 -10.95 4.73
C SER A 205 14.16 -9.97 5.83
N LEU A 206 12.90 -10.03 6.26
CA LEU A 206 12.37 -9.18 7.34
C LEU A 206 12.94 -9.59 8.70
N ASN A 207 13.18 -10.89 8.93
CA ASN A 207 13.88 -11.38 10.11
C ASN A 207 15.34 -10.86 10.15
N ALA A 208 16.06 -10.91 9.02
CA ALA A 208 17.42 -10.36 8.90
C ALA A 208 17.46 -8.85 9.16
N ALA A 209 16.47 -8.11 8.64
CA ALA A 209 16.29 -6.69 8.92
C ALA A 209 15.81 -6.40 10.35
N LYS A 210 15.50 -7.44 11.15
CA LYS A 210 15.00 -7.36 12.54
C LYS A 210 13.73 -6.51 12.61
N LEU A 211 12.75 -6.80 11.75
CA LEU A 211 11.40 -6.26 11.90
C LEU A 211 10.87 -6.64 13.30
N ASP A 212 10.21 -5.72 13.98
CA ASP A 212 9.68 -5.98 15.33
C ASP A 212 8.18 -6.37 15.25
N VAL A 213 7.41 -5.68 14.41
CA VAL A 213 5.96 -5.88 14.31
C VAL A 213 5.49 -5.69 12.86
N SER A 214 4.59 -6.56 12.42
CA SER A 214 3.84 -6.37 11.16
C SER A 214 2.34 -6.43 11.40
N VAL A 215 1.58 -5.70 10.59
CA VAL A 215 0.14 -5.93 10.44
C VAL A 215 -0.10 -6.81 9.22
N PHE A 216 -1.31 -7.35 9.08
CA PHE A 216 -1.75 -7.99 7.85
C PHE A 216 -2.26 -6.95 6.86
N GLY A 217 -1.88 -7.08 5.59
CA GLY A 217 -2.56 -6.47 4.49
C GLY A 217 -3.48 -7.47 3.78
N ASN A 218 -4.03 -7.11 2.62
CA ASN A 218 -4.86 -8.02 1.84
C ASN A 218 -4.02 -9.15 1.23
N HIS A 219 -2.81 -8.89 0.80
CA HIS A 219 -1.96 -9.86 0.14
C HIS A 219 -1.32 -10.92 1.07
N GLU A 220 -1.30 -10.73 2.37
CA GLU A 220 -1.02 -11.82 3.31
C GLU A 220 -2.05 -12.95 3.17
N HIS A 221 -3.23 -12.67 2.61
CA HIS A 221 -4.31 -13.63 2.38
C HIS A 221 -4.43 -14.10 0.91
N ASP A 222 -3.44 -13.89 0.07
CA ASP A 222 -3.42 -14.40 -1.32
C ASP A 222 -3.46 -15.93 -1.37
N ARG A 223 -3.07 -16.58 -0.27
CA ARG A 223 -3.20 -18.03 -0.06
C ARG A 223 -4.04 -18.30 1.19
N ASN A 224 -4.31 -19.58 1.44
CA ASN A 224 -5.16 -19.99 2.57
C ASN A 224 -4.52 -19.72 3.95
N ILE A 225 -5.33 -19.89 5.00
CA ILE A 225 -4.90 -19.68 6.41
C ILE A 225 -3.76 -20.61 6.82
N ASP A 226 -3.69 -21.85 6.29
CA ASP A 226 -2.60 -22.77 6.62
C ASP A 226 -1.25 -22.23 6.11
N HIS A 227 -1.22 -21.65 4.91
CA HIS A 227 -0.04 -20.97 4.39
C HIS A 227 0.33 -19.75 5.25
N LEU A 228 -0.64 -18.91 5.61
CA LEU A 228 -0.40 -17.76 6.47
C LEU A 228 0.17 -18.19 7.85
N ASN A 229 -0.31 -19.30 8.40
CA ASN A 229 0.21 -19.86 9.64
C ASN A 229 1.66 -20.33 9.51
N LYS A 230 2.08 -20.87 8.34
CA LYS A 230 3.51 -21.15 8.08
C LYS A 230 4.34 -19.86 8.12
N MET A 231 3.84 -18.77 7.55
CA MET A 231 4.53 -17.46 7.58
C MET A 231 4.61 -16.90 8.99
N ILE A 232 3.55 -17.00 9.79
CA ILE A 232 3.55 -16.65 11.21
C ILE A 232 4.61 -17.46 11.97
N GLY A 233 4.70 -18.77 11.69
CA GLY A 233 5.70 -19.66 12.29
C GLY A 233 7.13 -19.29 11.93
N ALA A 234 7.38 -18.87 10.70
CA ALA A 234 8.69 -18.48 10.20
C ALA A 234 9.13 -17.06 10.64
N SER A 235 8.19 -16.21 11.08
CA SER A 235 8.47 -14.82 11.46
C SER A 235 9.12 -14.71 12.83
N ASP A 236 10.18 -13.91 12.97
CA ASP A 236 10.76 -13.53 14.27
C ASP A 236 10.12 -12.27 14.86
N PHE A 237 9.18 -11.67 14.13
CA PHE A 237 8.41 -10.50 14.52
C PHE A 237 6.98 -10.85 14.92
N GLN A 238 6.31 -9.94 15.64
CA GLN A 238 4.92 -10.11 16.07
C GLN A 238 3.96 -9.62 14.99
N TRP A 239 2.95 -10.44 14.65
CA TRP A 239 1.81 -10.03 13.84
C TRP A 239 0.71 -9.44 14.73
N VAL A 240 0.14 -8.29 14.30
CA VAL A 240 -0.95 -7.62 15.03
C VAL A 240 -2.09 -7.23 14.09
N VAL A 241 -3.33 -7.40 14.57
CA VAL A 241 -4.54 -6.95 13.88
C VAL A 241 -5.69 -6.85 14.86
N SER A 242 -6.40 -5.71 14.88
CA SER A 242 -7.44 -5.41 15.86
C SER A 242 -8.87 -5.37 15.30
N ASN A 243 -9.03 -5.61 13.99
CA ASN A 243 -10.33 -5.49 13.33
C ASN A 243 -10.83 -6.79 12.68
N TYR A 244 -10.24 -7.93 13.01
CA TYR A 244 -10.76 -9.23 12.59
C TYR A 244 -11.86 -9.71 13.53
N SER A 245 -12.77 -10.54 13.00
CA SER A 245 -13.85 -11.14 13.77
C SER A 245 -13.34 -11.96 14.96
N ALA A 246 -14.16 -12.07 15.98
CA ALA A 246 -13.87 -12.89 17.15
C ALA A 246 -13.56 -14.34 16.74
N GLY A 247 -12.54 -14.92 17.34
CA GLY A 247 -12.04 -16.27 17.05
C GLY A 247 -11.05 -16.35 15.88
N ALA A 248 -10.91 -15.31 15.04
CA ALA A 248 -9.93 -15.31 13.97
C ALA A 248 -8.48 -15.41 14.51
N LEU A 249 -8.17 -14.71 15.60
CA LEU A 249 -6.83 -14.76 16.21
C LEU A 249 -6.49 -16.13 16.81
N ASP A 250 -7.50 -16.93 17.16
CA ASP A 250 -7.30 -18.28 17.71
C ASP A 250 -6.78 -19.27 16.67
N VAL A 251 -6.99 -18.97 15.38
CA VAL A 251 -6.53 -19.78 14.25
C VAL A 251 -5.34 -19.20 13.52
N LEU A 252 -5.03 -17.91 13.70
CA LEU A 252 -3.84 -17.26 13.13
C LEU A 252 -2.63 -17.47 14.04
N LYS A 253 -2.12 -18.70 14.04
CA LYS A 253 -1.02 -19.13 14.91
C LYS A 253 -0.20 -20.27 14.33
N SER A 254 1.04 -20.38 14.81
CA SER A 254 1.93 -21.51 14.55
C SER A 254 2.79 -21.79 15.78
N GLY A 255 2.56 -22.93 16.44
CA GLY A 255 3.18 -23.26 17.71
C GLY A 255 2.83 -22.23 18.79
N SER A 256 3.84 -21.61 19.40
CA SER A 256 3.66 -20.53 20.41
C SER A 256 3.48 -19.13 19.81
N LYS A 257 3.67 -18.97 18.50
CA LYS A 257 3.52 -17.68 17.80
C LYS A 257 2.06 -17.50 17.38
N GLN A 258 1.45 -16.40 17.78
CA GLN A 258 0.05 -16.08 17.52
C GLN A 258 -0.11 -14.60 17.19
N ALA A 259 -0.98 -14.27 16.24
CA ALA A 259 -1.38 -12.89 15.98
C ALA A 259 -2.13 -12.30 17.19
N LYS A 260 -1.98 -11.00 17.43
CA LYS A 260 -2.56 -10.30 18.60
C LYS A 260 -3.30 -9.05 18.20
N ASN A 261 -4.18 -8.53 19.04
CA ASN A 261 -4.81 -7.21 18.85
C ASN A 261 -3.80 -6.07 18.92
N TYR A 262 -2.82 -6.21 19.80
CA TYR A 262 -1.70 -5.28 19.98
C TYR A 262 -0.49 -6.02 20.55
N THR A 263 0.65 -5.36 20.54
CA THR A 263 1.85 -5.82 21.27
C THR A 263 2.56 -4.64 21.93
N ILE A 264 3.37 -4.92 22.94
CA ILE A 264 4.24 -3.93 23.58
C ILE A 264 5.68 -4.37 23.39
N VAL A 265 6.48 -3.50 22.77
CA VAL A 265 7.91 -3.71 22.54
C VAL A 265 8.69 -2.71 23.39
N GLU A 266 9.60 -3.18 24.21
CA GLU A 266 10.46 -2.31 24.99
C GLU A 266 11.77 -2.02 24.26
N ARG A 267 12.08 -0.74 24.04
CA ARG A 267 13.32 -0.27 23.42
C ARG A 267 13.86 0.96 24.16
N GLY A 268 15.14 0.91 24.55
CA GLY A 268 15.77 2.02 25.27
C GLY A 268 15.07 2.39 26.58
N GLY A 269 14.44 1.42 27.26
CA GLY A 269 13.66 1.64 28.48
C GLY A 269 12.34 2.41 28.26
N ILE A 270 11.78 2.33 27.05
CA ILE A 270 10.46 2.87 26.70
C ILE A 270 9.59 1.71 26.21
N LYS A 271 8.39 1.59 26.76
CA LYS A 271 7.38 0.61 26.35
C LYS A 271 6.53 1.19 25.24
N ILE A 272 6.68 0.65 24.02
CA ILE A 272 6.03 1.11 22.80
C ILE A 272 4.89 0.15 22.49
N GLY A 273 3.64 0.61 22.59
CA GLY A 273 2.47 -0.14 22.15
C GLY A 273 2.34 -0.02 20.62
N VAL A 274 2.16 -1.14 19.96
CA VAL A 274 1.88 -1.21 18.52
C VAL A 274 0.54 -1.86 18.31
N VAL A 275 -0.37 -1.16 17.65
CA VAL A 275 -1.71 -1.64 17.28
C VAL A 275 -1.85 -1.63 15.77
N GLY A 276 -2.70 -2.49 15.22
CA GLY A 276 -2.82 -2.60 13.76
C GLY A 276 -4.21 -2.95 13.27
N SER A 277 -4.46 -2.67 11.99
CA SER A 277 -5.66 -3.13 11.28
C SER A 277 -5.38 -3.42 9.81
N ASN A 278 -6.15 -4.36 9.26
CA ASN A 278 -6.20 -4.63 7.83
C ASN A 278 -7.34 -3.83 7.17
N THR A 279 -7.28 -3.66 5.85
CA THR A 279 -8.35 -3.05 5.07
C THR A 279 -9.56 -3.98 4.97
N PRO A 280 -10.80 -3.49 5.17
CA PRO A 280 -12.01 -4.27 4.93
C PRO A 280 -12.17 -4.72 3.47
N GLU A 281 -11.54 -4.03 2.52
CA GLU A 281 -11.56 -4.37 1.09
C GLU A 281 -10.93 -5.73 0.80
N THR A 282 -10.14 -6.30 1.72
CA THR A 282 -9.51 -7.62 1.61
C THR A 282 -10.51 -8.71 1.18
N ILE A 283 -11.74 -8.67 1.67
CA ILE A 283 -12.76 -9.68 1.33
C ILE A 283 -13.13 -9.70 -0.15
N GLU A 284 -12.91 -8.57 -0.85
CA GLU A 284 -13.15 -8.42 -2.29
C GLU A 284 -11.88 -8.63 -3.12
N GLN A 285 -10.70 -8.51 -2.49
CA GLN A 285 -9.40 -8.48 -3.16
C GLN A 285 -8.67 -9.82 -3.14
N VAL A 286 -9.11 -10.78 -2.31
CA VAL A 286 -8.52 -12.11 -2.23
C VAL A 286 -9.45 -13.17 -2.85
N PHE A 287 -8.88 -14.32 -3.20
CA PHE A 287 -9.67 -15.43 -3.73
C PHE A 287 -10.68 -15.89 -2.68
N PRO A 288 -11.98 -16.05 -3.03
CA PRO A 288 -12.99 -16.54 -2.11
C PRO A 288 -12.59 -17.89 -1.50
N GLY A 289 -12.65 -17.98 -0.17
CA GLY A 289 -12.24 -19.15 0.58
C GLY A 289 -10.84 -19.07 1.21
N ASN A 290 -9.98 -18.13 0.79
CA ASN A 290 -8.67 -17.94 1.43
C ASN A 290 -8.78 -17.43 2.88
N LEU A 291 -9.89 -16.78 3.21
CA LEU A 291 -10.22 -16.35 4.57
C LEU A 291 -10.98 -17.40 5.39
N ASP A 292 -11.26 -18.58 4.82
CA ASP A 292 -11.99 -19.64 5.49
C ASP A 292 -11.09 -20.43 6.43
N TYR A 293 -11.63 -20.79 7.58
CA TYR A 293 -10.99 -21.63 8.57
C TYR A 293 -11.99 -22.58 9.25
N LYS A 294 -11.49 -23.57 9.98
CA LYS A 294 -12.31 -24.40 10.87
C LYS A 294 -12.11 -23.93 12.31
N ASP A 295 -13.20 -23.66 13.01
CA ASP A 295 -13.17 -23.35 14.43
C ASP A 295 -12.85 -24.61 15.28
N ALA A 296 -12.78 -24.44 16.60
CA ALA A 296 -12.47 -25.53 17.53
C ALA A 296 -13.48 -26.68 17.49
N THR A 297 -14.69 -26.46 16.95
CA THR A 297 -15.72 -27.48 16.76
C THR A 297 -15.62 -28.18 15.41
N GLY A 298 -14.73 -27.73 14.53
CA GLY A 298 -14.60 -28.20 13.14
C GLY A 298 -15.57 -27.49 12.17
N ALA A 299 -16.38 -26.55 12.64
CA ALA A 299 -17.30 -25.81 11.79
C ALA A 299 -16.54 -24.80 10.91
N LYS A 300 -16.94 -24.75 9.63
CA LYS A 300 -16.38 -23.78 8.69
C LYS A 300 -16.81 -22.36 9.07
N LYS A 301 -15.85 -21.45 9.17
CA LYS A 301 -15.98 -20.02 9.41
C LYS A 301 -15.17 -19.24 8.39
N THR A 302 -15.47 -17.96 8.23
CA THR A 302 -14.70 -17.03 7.40
C THR A 302 -14.28 -15.85 8.27
N ILE A 303 -13.03 -15.39 8.14
CA ILE A 303 -12.56 -14.16 8.80
C ILE A 303 -13.37 -12.99 8.22
N VAL A 304 -14.04 -12.25 9.11
CA VAL A 304 -14.71 -11.00 8.77
C VAL A 304 -13.80 -9.86 9.20
N ILE A 305 -13.60 -8.90 8.31
CA ILE A 305 -12.73 -7.74 8.54
C ILE A 305 -13.61 -6.51 8.68
N ALA A 306 -13.69 -5.99 9.89
CA ALA A 306 -14.49 -4.80 10.20
C ALA A 306 -13.74 -3.51 9.82
N PRO A 307 -14.42 -2.34 9.70
CA PRO A 307 -13.75 -1.05 9.62
C PRO A 307 -12.78 -0.85 10.80
N GLY A 308 -11.53 -0.43 10.50
CA GLY A 308 -10.41 -0.49 11.45
C GLY A 308 -10.52 0.42 12.67
N VAL A 309 -11.20 1.58 12.57
CA VAL A 309 -11.16 2.65 13.59
C VAL A 309 -11.58 2.18 14.99
N ALA A 310 -12.67 1.43 15.10
CA ALA A 310 -13.17 0.97 16.40
C ALA A 310 -12.19 -0.01 17.06
N GLY A 311 -11.72 -1.01 16.30
CA GLY A 311 -10.75 -2.00 16.78
C GLY A 311 -9.43 -1.35 17.20
N ILE A 312 -8.90 -0.42 16.39
CA ILE A 312 -7.67 0.32 16.71
C ILE A 312 -7.84 1.12 18.01
N ASN A 313 -8.95 1.85 18.18
CA ASN A 313 -9.17 2.65 19.39
C ASN A 313 -9.29 1.77 20.65
N SER A 314 -9.93 0.59 20.55
CA SER A 314 -9.96 -0.39 21.64
C SER A 314 -8.54 -0.91 21.96
N ALA A 315 -7.80 -1.36 20.96
CA ALA A 315 -6.44 -1.88 21.13
C ALA A 315 -5.47 -0.82 21.70
N ILE A 316 -5.63 0.47 21.32
CA ILE A 316 -4.86 1.58 21.93
C ILE A 316 -5.17 1.70 23.42
N ALA A 317 -6.45 1.62 23.81
CA ALA A 317 -6.83 1.69 25.22
C ALA A 317 -6.28 0.49 26.01
N GLU A 318 -6.34 -0.70 25.46
CA GLU A 318 -5.79 -1.92 26.03
C GLU A 318 -4.26 -1.84 26.19
N ALA A 319 -3.53 -1.41 25.16
CA ALA A 319 -2.07 -1.25 25.21
C ALA A 319 -1.64 -0.24 26.28
N LYS A 320 -2.37 0.87 26.44
CA LYS A 320 -2.13 1.87 27.48
C LYS A 320 -2.42 1.31 28.88
N ALA A 321 -3.51 0.58 29.04
CA ALA A 321 -3.84 -0.09 30.30
C ALA A 321 -2.79 -1.14 30.70
N ALA A 322 -2.18 -1.80 29.70
CA ALA A 322 -1.07 -2.73 29.87
C ALA A 322 0.30 -2.05 30.09
N GLY A 323 0.35 -0.72 30.21
CA GLY A 323 1.52 0.06 30.58
C GLY A 323 2.39 0.52 29.43
N ALA A 324 1.86 0.67 28.22
CA ALA A 324 2.59 1.31 27.13
C ALA A 324 2.81 2.81 27.41
N ASP A 325 4.06 3.27 27.33
CA ASP A 325 4.44 4.68 27.50
C ASP A 325 3.99 5.53 26.30
N VAL A 326 4.04 4.96 25.12
CA VAL A 326 3.60 5.56 23.85
C VAL A 326 2.97 4.48 22.98
N VAL A 327 1.95 4.86 22.18
CA VAL A 327 1.30 3.94 21.26
C VAL A 327 1.42 4.48 19.84
N ILE A 328 1.74 3.61 18.89
CA ILE A 328 1.70 3.86 17.45
C ILE A 328 0.67 2.95 16.80
N ALA A 329 -0.04 3.45 15.79
CA ALA A 329 -0.97 2.67 14.99
C ALA A 329 -0.38 2.39 13.60
N VAL A 330 -0.51 1.15 13.14
CA VAL A 330 -0.02 0.68 11.85
C VAL A 330 -1.22 0.09 11.12
N ILE A 331 -1.60 0.66 9.99
CA ILE A 331 -2.85 0.30 9.31
C ILE A 331 -2.60 0.00 7.84
N HIS A 332 -3.22 -1.06 7.34
CA HIS A 332 -3.16 -1.37 5.91
C HIS A 332 -4.30 -0.68 5.17
N GLN A 333 -4.28 0.63 5.19
CA GLN A 333 -5.09 1.55 4.38
C GLN A 333 -4.25 2.79 4.11
N GLY A 334 -4.52 3.49 3.01
CA GLY A 334 -3.64 4.56 2.58
C GLY A 334 -4.32 5.81 2.05
N TRP A 335 -3.48 6.78 1.75
CA TRP A 335 -3.85 7.97 1.03
C TRP A 335 -3.84 7.67 -0.47
N LEU A 336 -4.91 8.05 -1.16
CA LEU A 336 -5.03 7.95 -2.62
C LEU A 336 -5.15 9.36 -3.19
N GLU A 337 -4.26 9.69 -4.15
CA GLU A 337 -4.44 10.84 -5.00
C GLU A 337 -5.21 10.42 -6.24
N ASN A 338 -6.26 11.15 -6.54
CA ASN A 338 -7.04 10.95 -7.74
C ASN A 338 -6.36 11.71 -8.90
N ALA A 339 -6.24 11.10 -10.07
CA ALA A 339 -5.72 11.75 -11.28
C ALA A 339 -6.52 13.00 -11.70
N ASP A 340 -7.75 13.14 -11.24
CA ASP A 340 -8.62 14.30 -11.45
C ASP A 340 -8.46 15.40 -10.39
N GLY A 341 -7.47 15.28 -9.52
CA GLY A 341 -7.28 16.23 -8.41
C GLY A 341 -8.32 16.10 -7.28
N VAL A 342 -9.19 15.11 -7.31
CA VAL A 342 -10.12 14.79 -6.23
C VAL A 342 -9.52 13.68 -5.39
N SER A 343 -9.12 13.97 -4.17
CA SER A 343 -8.61 12.96 -3.23
C SER A 343 -9.77 12.12 -2.71
N LYS A 344 -9.66 10.79 -2.83
CA LYS A 344 -10.57 9.84 -2.19
C LYS A 344 -9.83 9.11 -1.07
N GLY A 345 -10.50 8.95 0.07
CA GLY A 345 -9.93 8.24 1.21
C GLY A 345 -8.66 8.91 1.72
N LEU A 346 -8.73 10.21 2.01
CA LEU A 346 -7.63 10.90 2.68
C LEU A 346 -7.24 10.14 3.94
N PHE A 347 -6.01 9.65 3.97
CA PHE A 347 -5.47 8.91 5.10
C PHE A 347 -5.58 9.70 6.41
N ASN A 348 -5.41 11.02 6.37
CA ASN A 348 -5.57 11.88 7.53
C ASN A 348 -7.03 11.99 8.02
N GLU A 349 -8.03 11.83 7.17
CA GLU A 349 -9.45 11.81 7.59
C GLU A 349 -9.75 10.55 8.40
N LEU A 350 -9.25 9.39 7.94
CA LEU A 350 -9.32 8.14 8.68
C LEU A 350 -8.55 8.26 10.01
N ALA A 351 -7.32 8.75 9.95
CA ALA A 351 -6.43 8.91 11.08
C ALA A 351 -6.98 9.89 12.15
N ALA A 352 -7.74 10.92 11.74
CA ALA A 352 -8.38 11.87 12.67
C ALA A 352 -9.38 11.20 13.62
N GLN A 353 -9.91 10.02 13.28
CA GLN A 353 -10.82 9.23 14.10
C GLN A 353 -10.09 8.32 15.09
N ILE A 354 -8.78 8.10 14.91
CA ILE A 354 -7.94 7.29 15.80
C ILE A 354 -7.44 8.14 16.96
N LYS A 355 -7.69 7.72 18.20
CA LYS A 355 -7.44 8.51 19.40
C LYS A 355 -6.27 7.97 20.21
N GLY A 356 -5.26 8.81 20.44
CA GLY A 356 -4.20 8.52 21.40
C GLY A 356 -3.00 7.75 20.85
N ALA A 357 -2.86 7.62 19.55
CA ALA A 357 -1.62 7.23 18.90
C ALA A 357 -0.72 8.45 18.71
N ALA A 358 0.58 8.29 18.89
CA ALA A 358 1.60 9.32 18.63
C ALA A 358 1.97 9.39 17.14
N ALA A 359 1.91 8.26 16.45
CA ALA A 359 2.10 8.16 15.02
C ALA A 359 1.11 7.15 14.42
N ILE A 360 0.70 7.36 13.17
CA ILE A 360 -0.13 6.45 12.40
C ILE A 360 0.53 6.23 11.05
N TYR A 361 0.74 4.98 10.69
CA TYR A 361 1.38 4.57 9.44
C TYR A 361 0.40 3.83 8.56
N GLY A 362 0.34 4.23 7.28
CA GLY A 362 -0.51 3.63 6.26
C GLY A 362 0.25 2.72 5.30
N GLY A 363 -0.51 2.07 4.42
CA GLY A 363 -0.05 1.21 3.33
C GLY A 363 -1.12 1.06 2.25
N HIS A 364 -1.11 -0.05 1.50
CA HIS A 364 -2.12 -0.48 0.54
C HIS A 364 -2.18 0.32 -0.76
N SER A 365 -2.13 1.64 -0.71
CA SER A 365 -2.27 2.50 -1.89
C SER A 365 -0.96 2.78 -2.63
N HIS A 366 0.17 2.29 -2.14
CA HIS A 366 1.51 2.45 -2.73
C HIS A 366 1.94 3.92 -2.95
N GLN A 367 1.43 4.85 -2.14
CA GLN A 367 1.70 6.27 -2.26
C GLN A 367 2.67 6.76 -1.19
N THR A 368 3.52 7.72 -1.53
CA THR A 368 4.31 8.44 -0.52
C THR A 368 3.44 9.52 0.11
N TYR A 369 3.30 9.51 1.43
CA TYR A 369 2.54 10.52 2.15
C TYR A 369 3.13 10.81 3.53
N ALA A 370 3.12 12.08 3.91
CA ALA A 370 3.42 12.51 5.27
C ALA A 370 2.62 13.76 5.62
N SER A 371 2.09 13.79 6.85
CA SER A 371 1.41 14.95 7.41
C SER A 371 1.42 14.91 8.93
N VAL A 372 0.78 15.89 9.57
CA VAL A 372 0.56 15.94 11.02
C VAL A 372 -0.88 16.34 11.29
N ILE A 373 -1.59 15.53 12.06
CA ILE A 373 -2.87 15.95 12.65
C ILE A 373 -2.55 16.84 13.86
N PRO A 374 -3.00 18.10 13.87
CA PRO A 374 -2.74 19.01 14.98
C PRO A 374 -3.31 18.47 16.28
N GLY A 375 -2.51 18.49 17.33
CA GLY A 375 -2.99 18.29 18.68
C GLY A 375 -3.74 19.53 19.22
N ASN A 376 -4.15 19.46 20.43
CA ASN A 376 -4.68 20.58 21.20
C ASN A 376 -3.98 20.67 22.55
N THR A 377 -4.42 21.57 23.42
CA THR A 377 -3.77 21.77 24.74
C THR A 377 -3.76 20.53 25.64
N ARG A 378 -4.55 19.49 25.32
CA ARG A 378 -4.68 18.23 26.09
C ARG A 378 -4.18 17.01 25.35
N VAL A 379 -4.06 17.08 24.02
CA VAL A 379 -3.70 15.94 23.15
C VAL A 379 -2.51 16.35 22.29
N ALA A 380 -1.44 15.56 22.34
CA ALA A 380 -0.27 15.76 21.49
C ALA A 380 -0.63 15.63 20.00
N PRO A 381 0.10 16.28 19.10
CA PRO A 381 -0.04 16.06 17.65
C PRO A 381 0.20 14.59 17.31
N THR A 382 -0.36 14.13 16.20
CA THR A 382 -0.13 12.80 15.64
C THR A 382 0.53 12.93 14.28
N VAL A 383 1.71 12.32 14.11
CA VAL A 383 2.39 12.28 12.82
C VAL A 383 1.81 11.16 11.96
N LEU A 384 1.65 11.42 10.68
CA LEU A 384 1.19 10.48 9.68
C LEU A 384 2.30 10.14 8.70
N GLY A 385 2.43 8.88 8.33
CA GLY A 385 3.40 8.41 7.34
C GLY A 385 2.87 7.27 6.49
N GLN A 386 3.25 7.26 5.22
CA GLN A 386 3.03 6.17 4.29
C GLN A 386 4.15 6.13 3.27
N VAL A 387 4.55 4.96 2.85
CA VAL A 387 5.61 4.73 1.86
C VAL A 387 5.06 4.04 0.62
N ARG A 388 5.81 4.14 -0.48
CA ARG A 388 5.57 3.35 -1.69
C ARG A 388 5.93 1.90 -1.46
N ASN A 389 5.45 1.07 -2.37
CA ASN A 389 5.69 -0.37 -2.38
C ASN A 389 7.14 -0.77 -2.73
N ALA A 390 7.40 -2.06 -2.70
CA ALA A 390 8.62 -2.72 -3.15
C ALA A 390 9.91 -2.22 -2.46
N GLY A 391 9.81 -1.62 -1.27
CA GLY A 391 10.98 -1.20 -0.50
C GLY A 391 11.83 -0.11 -1.18
N VAL A 392 11.25 0.77 -2.00
CA VAL A 392 11.97 1.89 -2.63
C VAL A 392 12.29 3.00 -1.64
N GLU A 393 11.57 3.03 -0.53
CA GLU A 393 11.73 3.96 0.59
C GLU A 393 11.22 3.33 1.89
N TYR A 394 11.62 3.92 3.03
CA TYR A 394 11.04 3.67 4.34
C TYR A 394 10.90 4.98 5.11
N THR A 395 10.02 5.06 6.12
CA THR A 395 9.98 6.24 6.97
C THR A 395 10.89 6.07 8.19
N ARG A 396 11.45 7.21 8.64
CA ARG A 396 12.12 7.37 9.93
C ARG A 396 11.39 8.45 10.71
N THR A 397 10.67 8.05 11.76
CA THR A 397 9.93 8.97 12.62
C THR A 397 10.63 9.09 13.96
N GLN A 398 10.81 10.32 14.44
CA GLN A 398 11.27 10.59 15.80
C GLN A 398 10.09 11.01 16.66
N ILE A 399 9.89 10.34 17.80
CA ILE A 399 8.88 10.68 18.81
C ILE A 399 9.60 11.04 20.08
N CYS A 400 9.56 12.31 20.45
CA CYS A 400 10.23 12.82 21.63
C CYS A 400 9.30 12.81 22.84
N MET A 401 9.81 12.32 23.95
CA MET A 401 9.09 12.18 25.21
C MET A 401 9.80 12.92 26.33
N LYS A 402 9.02 13.55 27.20
CA LYS A 402 9.47 14.14 28.45
C LYS A 402 8.51 13.74 29.56
N SER A 403 9.05 13.11 30.62
CA SER A 403 8.26 12.65 31.79
C SER A 403 7.01 11.85 31.35
N GLY A 404 7.18 10.86 30.45
CA GLY A 404 6.11 9.99 29.95
C GLY A 404 5.12 10.66 28.98
N LYS A 405 5.37 11.89 28.53
CA LYS A 405 4.50 12.61 27.59
C LYS A 405 5.22 12.88 26.28
N VAL A 406 4.53 12.70 25.16
CA VAL A 406 5.02 13.11 23.84
C VAL A 406 5.07 14.64 23.79
N VAL A 407 6.24 15.19 23.47
CA VAL A 407 6.49 16.63 23.39
C VAL A 407 6.89 17.10 22.00
N GLY A 408 7.20 16.18 21.10
CA GLY A 408 7.52 16.50 19.72
C GLY A 408 7.65 15.29 18.83
N GLN A 409 7.45 15.47 17.51
CA GLN A 409 7.53 14.41 16.51
C GLN A 409 8.00 14.98 15.17
N SER A 410 8.75 14.17 14.41
CA SER A 410 9.02 14.43 12.98
C SER A 410 9.04 13.14 12.19
N ILE A 411 8.93 13.27 10.87
CA ILE A 411 9.01 12.16 9.95
C ILE A 411 9.91 12.52 8.77
N GLN A 412 10.72 11.56 8.33
CA GLN A 412 11.52 11.60 7.12
C GLN A 412 11.23 10.36 6.29
N HIS A 413 11.19 10.54 4.97
CA HIS A 413 11.23 9.41 4.03
C HIS A 413 12.67 9.18 3.61
N VAL A 414 13.21 8.02 3.91
CA VAL A 414 14.57 7.63 3.53
C VAL A 414 14.49 6.89 2.20
N LEU A 415 15.13 7.46 1.17
CA LEU A 415 15.13 6.94 -0.19
C LEU A 415 16.50 6.38 -0.54
N LYS A 416 16.51 5.33 -1.37
CA LYS A 416 17.75 4.76 -1.90
C LYS A 416 18.44 5.72 -2.88
N ALA A 417 17.68 6.38 -3.74
CA ALA A 417 18.17 7.32 -4.75
C ALA A 417 17.24 8.53 -4.83
N SER A 418 17.72 9.66 -5.30
CA SER A 418 17.00 10.93 -5.51
C SER A 418 15.83 11.26 -4.57
N ALA A 419 16.02 12.20 -3.69
CA ALA A 419 15.00 12.70 -2.74
C ALA A 419 13.91 13.60 -3.38
N ALA A 420 13.85 13.72 -4.69
CA ALA A 420 13.12 14.79 -5.38
C ALA A 420 11.58 14.70 -5.29
N THR A 421 11.01 13.61 -4.75
CA THR A 421 9.56 13.35 -4.85
C THR A 421 8.74 13.82 -3.67
N ILE A 422 9.36 14.12 -2.51
CA ILE A 422 8.64 14.56 -1.31
C ILE A 422 9.51 15.47 -0.44
N ASN A 423 8.91 16.52 0.13
CA ASN A 423 9.63 17.51 0.95
C ASN A 423 10.17 16.98 2.29
N THR A 424 9.77 15.77 2.69
CA THR A 424 10.33 15.03 3.85
C THR A 424 11.40 14.01 3.43
N GLY A 425 11.73 13.93 2.14
CA GLY A 425 12.66 12.95 1.57
C GLY A 425 14.12 13.26 1.89
N VAL A 426 14.87 12.23 2.27
CA VAL A 426 16.33 12.25 2.42
C VAL A 426 16.92 11.04 1.70
N VAL A 427 18.05 11.23 1.00
CA VAL A 427 18.76 10.10 0.38
C VAL A 427 19.58 9.39 1.44
N SER A 428 19.51 8.05 1.47
CA SER A 428 20.36 7.25 2.34
C SER A 428 21.84 7.41 1.97
N THR A 429 22.68 7.55 2.99
CA THR A 429 24.13 7.52 2.86
C THR A 429 24.72 6.12 3.05
N VAL A 430 23.91 5.14 3.47
CA VAL A 430 24.32 3.74 3.67
C VAL A 430 24.18 2.99 2.36
N THR A 431 25.30 2.67 1.73
CA THR A 431 25.36 2.00 0.41
C THR A 431 25.95 0.59 0.48
N THR A 432 26.56 0.22 1.60
CA THR A 432 27.13 -1.12 1.81
C THR A 432 26.03 -2.12 2.16
N GLN A 433 25.97 -3.22 1.43
CA GLN A 433 25.02 -4.28 1.67
C GLN A 433 25.41 -5.12 2.91
N ASP A 434 24.41 -5.54 3.69
CA ASP A 434 24.61 -6.56 4.71
C ASP A 434 24.95 -7.90 4.05
N ALA A 435 26.09 -8.47 4.43
CA ALA A 435 26.63 -9.65 3.78
C ALA A 435 25.78 -10.91 3.96
N ALA A 436 25.16 -11.07 5.14
CA ALA A 436 24.31 -12.23 5.44
C ALA A 436 22.99 -12.17 4.66
N ALA A 437 22.35 -11.01 4.64
CA ALA A 437 21.13 -10.79 3.86
C ALA A 437 21.41 -10.92 2.35
N ALA A 438 22.53 -10.41 1.85
CA ALA A 438 22.93 -10.57 0.45
C ALA A 438 23.17 -12.05 0.08
N ALA A 439 23.84 -12.81 0.94
CA ALA A 439 24.07 -14.24 0.73
C ALA A 439 22.77 -15.05 0.74
N MET A 440 21.81 -14.70 1.61
CA MET A 440 20.49 -15.33 1.67
C MET A 440 19.72 -15.09 0.36
N VAL A 441 19.64 -13.85 -0.13
CA VAL A 441 18.99 -13.52 -1.41
C VAL A 441 19.69 -14.27 -2.56
N LYS A 442 21.03 -14.27 -2.58
CA LYS A 442 21.80 -15.00 -3.61
C LYS A 442 21.49 -16.49 -3.63
N LYS A 443 21.38 -17.14 -2.47
CA LYS A 443 21.01 -18.57 -2.36
C LYS A 443 19.70 -18.86 -3.10
N TYR A 444 18.66 -18.07 -2.87
CA TYR A 444 17.38 -18.26 -3.54
C TYR A 444 17.44 -17.94 -5.04
N LYS A 445 18.17 -16.88 -5.40
CA LYS A 445 18.37 -16.49 -6.79
C LYS A 445 19.08 -17.58 -7.59
N ASP A 446 20.14 -18.17 -7.04
CA ASP A 446 20.88 -19.25 -7.70
C ASP A 446 20.01 -20.49 -7.94
N GLN A 447 19.08 -20.80 -7.02
CA GLN A 447 18.14 -21.91 -7.19
C GLN A 447 17.11 -21.67 -8.30
N LEU A 448 16.75 -20.41 -8.54
CA LEU A 448 15.74 -20.03 -9.53
C LEU A 448 16.32 -19.81 -10.92
N SER A 449 17.54 -19.32 -11.02
CA SER A 449 18.09 -18.80 -12.28
C SER A 449 18.06 -19.82 -13.41
N ALA A 450 18.35 -21.08 -13.13
CA ALA A 450 18.30 -22.15 -14.14
C ALA A 450 16.90 -22.32 -14.78
N LYS A 451 15.84 -22.01 -14.06
CA LYS A 451 14.44 -22.12 -14.52
C LYS A 451 13.90 -20.79 -15.06
N LEU A 452 14.11 -19.72 -14.34
CA LEU A 452 13.43 -18.44 -14.58
C LEU A 452 14.20 -17.50 -15.53
N ASP A 453 15.51 -17.64 -15.64
CA ASP A 453 16.30 -16.86 -16.59
C ASP A 453 16.20 -17.38 -18.04
N VAL A 454 15.45 -18.47 -18.23
CA VAL A 454 15.19 -18.99 -19.58
C VAL A 454 14.51 -17.93 -20.41
N LYS A 455 15.16 -17.54 -21.50
CA LYS A 455 14.59 -16.61 -22.48
C LYS A 455 13.38 -17.22 -23.15
N ILE A 456 12.27 -16.50 -23.15
CA ILE A 456 10.99 -16.94 -23.74
C ILE A 456 10.59 -16.12 -24.98
N GLY A 457 11.33 -15.04 -25.28
CA GLY A 457 11.02 -14.20 -26.45
C GLY A 457 11.82 -12.91 -26.51
N LYS A 458 11.38 -12.06 -27.43
CA LYS A 458 11.80 -10.66 -27.54
C LYS A 458 10.56 -9.77 -27.71
N VAL A 459 10.61 -8.59 -27.13
CA VAL A 459 9.56 -7.56 -27.28
C VAL A 459 10.16 -6.32 -27.95
N SER A 460 9.34 -5.60 -28.74
CA SER A 460 9.79 -4.42 -29.47
C SER A 460 10.19 -3.23 -28.60
N GLY A 461 9.77 -3.24 -27.34
CA GLY A 461 10.05 -2.23 -26.33
C GLY A 461 9.45 -2.64 -24.99
N VAL A 462 9.45 -1.73 -24.02
CA VAL A 462 8.84 -1.96 -22.71
C VAL A 462 7.32 -1.81 -22.83
N PHE A 463 6.56 -2.79 -22.29
CA PHE A 463 5.14 -2.61 -21.99
C PHE A 463 5.06 -1.78 -20.70
N PRO A 464 4.67 -0.50 -20.76
CA PRO A 464 4.70 0.36 -19.60
C PRO A 464 3.57 0.02 -18.64
N ARG A 465 3.84 0.15 -17.36
CA ARG A 465 2.82 0.15 -16.33
C ARG A 465 2.30 1.57 -16.05
N GLY A 466 3.14 2.60 -16.33
CA GLY A 466 2.81 4.00 -16.14
C GLY A 466 2.72 4.41 -14.67
N GLY A 467 2.57 5.67 -14.41
CA GLY A 467 2.45 6.50 -13.24
C GLY A 467 2.04 5.90 -11.88
N SER A 468 1.63 6.81 -11.00
CA SER A 468 1.02 6.48 -9.71
C SER A 468 -0.30 7.25 -9.62
N PRO A 469 -1.47 6.59 -9.48
CA PRO A 469 -1.65 5.12 -9.50
C PRO A 469 -1.25 4.50 -10.84
N ALA A 470 -1.01 3.18 -10.83
CA ALA A 470 -0.66 2.44 -12.03
C ALA A 470 -1.76 2.56 -13.10
N VAL A 471 -1.37 2.87 -14.35
CA VAL A 471 -2.34 3.25 -15.40
C VAL A 471 -3.34 2.12 -15.70
N GLU A 472 -2.93 0.85 -15.59
CA GLU A 472 -3.83 -0.30 -15.77
C GLU A 472 -5.01 -0.34 -14.80
N ARG A 473 -4.98 0.51 -13.74
CA ARG A 473 -6.06 0.68 -12.76
C ARG A 473 -6.91 1.93 -13.00
N SER A 474 -6.65 2.65 -14.08
CA SER A 474 -7.32 3.94 -14.36
C SER A 474 -7.59 4.21 -15.82
N GLY A 475 -6.99 3.44 -16.74
CA GLY A 475 -7.09 3.65 -18.16
C GLY A 475 -6.61 2.47 -18.98
N GLU A 476 -6.65 2.62 -20.28
CA GLU A 476 -6.17 1.64 -21.25
C GLU A 476 -4.65 1.51 -21.22
N THR A 477 -4.13 0.28 -21.27
CA THR A 477 -2.69 0.04 -21.31
C THR A 477 -2.28 -0.97 -22.39
N PRO A 478 -1.04 -0.85 -22.95
CA PRO A 478 -0.51 -1.82 -23.90
C PRO A 478 -0.52 -3.25 -23.38
N MET A 479 -0.13 -3.48 -22.12
CA MET A 479 -0.14 -4.81 -21.53
C MET A 479 -1.57 -5.33 -21.34
N GLY A 480 -2.49 -4.46 -20.90
CA GLY A 480 -3.89 -4.81 -20.75
C GLY A 480 -4.53 -5.20 -22.10
N ASN A 481 -4.26 -4.43 -23.15
CA ASN A 481 -4.70 -4.76 -24.51
C ASN A 481 -4.13 -6.09 -24.97
N TYR A 482 -2.82 -6.29 -24.82
CA TYR A 482 -2.14 -7.50 -25.29
C TYR A 482 -2.69 -8.76 -24.63
N ILE A 483 -2.79 -8.78 -23.29
CA ILE A 483 -3.27 -9.98 -22.59
C ILE A 483 -4.76 -10.25 -22.81
N ALA A 484 -5.61 -9.22 -22.85
CA ALA A 484 -7.03 -9.39 -23.15
C ALA A 484 -7.24 -9.91 -24.59
N ASP A 485 -6.47 -9.41 -25.56
CA ASP A 485 -6.50 -9.89 -26.94
C ASP A 485 -6.03 -11.35 -27.06
N LEU A 486 -4.98 -11.74 -26.35
CA LEU A 486 -4.52 -13.13 -26.29
C LEU A 486 -5.58 -14.06 -25.71
N MET A 487 -6.18 -13.69 -24.58
CA MET A 487 -7.24 -14.48 -23.94
C MET A 487 -8.43 -14.66 -24.87
N ARG A 488 -8.90 -13.58 -25.49
CA ARG A 488 -10.00 -13.62 -26.44
C ARG A 488 -9.69 -14.48 -27.68
N ALA A 489 -8.52 -14.31 -28.25
CA ALA A 489 -8.09 -15.05 -29.44
C ALA A 489 -7.92 -16.56 -29.17
N LYS A 490 -7.31 -16.92 -28.01
CA LYS A 490 -7.07 -18.31 -27.60
C LYS A 490 -8.37 -19.09 -27.47
N TYR A 491 -9.41 -18.49 -26.88
CA TYR A 491 -10.67 -19.18 -26.58
C TYR A 491 -11.81 -18.80 -27.51
N LYS A 492 -11.54 -17.95 -28.52
CA LYS A 492 -12.49 -17.54 -29.58
C LYS A 492 -13.82 -17.02 -29.03
N THR A 493 -13.77 -16.19 -27.99
CA THR A 493 -14.95 -15.56 -27.39
C THR A 493 -15.24 -14.19 -28.04
N ASP A 494 -16.46 -13.70 -27.88
CA ASP A 494 -16.84 -12.37 -28.35
C ASP A 494 -16.02 -11.29 -27.64
N PHE A 495 -15.84 -11.45 -26.32
CA PHE A 495 -15.20 -10.48 -25.45
C PHE A 495 -14.16 -11.11 -24.51
N ALA A 496 -13.23 -10.28 -24.01
CA ALA A 496 -12.40 -10.63 -22.89
C ALA A 496 -12.26 -9.44 -21.92
N ILE A 497 -12.12 -9.77 -20.62
CA ILE A 497 -11.87 -8.82 -19.53
C ILE A 497 -10.72 -9.35 -18.68
N GLN A 498 -9.69 -8.51 -18.49
CA GLN A 498 -8.61 -8.71 -17.53
C GLN A 498 -8.69 -7.59 -16.47
N ASN A 499 -8.74 -7.91 -15.18
CA ASN A 499 -8.69 -6.90 -14.13
C ASN A 499 -7.29 -6.27 -14.04
N GLY A 500 -7.21 -4.95 -13.90
CA GLY A 500 -5.96 -4.20 -13.86
C GLY A 500 -5.07 -4.61 -12.69
N GLY A 501 -5.65 -4.95 -11.54
CA GLY A 501 -4.94 -5.45 -10.37
C GLY A 501 -4.15 -6.74 -10.60
N GLY A 502 -4.54 -7.53 -11.61
CA GLY A 502 -3.85 -8.74 -12.03
C GLY A 502 -2.53 -8.51 -12.79
N ILE A 503 -2.21 -7.24 -13.18
CA ILE A 503 -0.98 -6.86 -13.90
C ILE A 503 -0.04 -6.20 -12.89
N ARG A 504 1.08 -6.81 -12.53
CA ARG A 504 1.87 -6.41 -11.36
C ARG A 504 3.17 -5.66 -11.66
N ASP A 505 3.72 -5.74 -12.87
CA ASP A 505 4.94 -5.01 -13.25
C ASP A 505 4.90 -4.57 -14.73
N THR A 506 5.91 -3.81 -15.15
CA THR A 506 6.23 -3.59 -16.57
C THR A 506 6.71 -4.91 -17.19
N PHE A 507 6.76 -4.96 -18.54
CA PHE A 507 7.34 -6.11 -19.22
C PHE A 507 8.32 -5.65 -20.31
N PRO A 508 9.62 -5.98 -20.20
CA PRO A 508 10.28 -6.78 -19.16
C PRO A 508 10.07 -6.21 -17.75
N ALA A 509 10.05 -7.09 -16.74
CA ALA A 509 9.77 -6.70 -15.37
C ALA A 509 10.90 -5.85 -14.78
N LYS A 510 10.56 -4.82 -14.00
CA LYS A 510 11.52 -3.98 -13.28
C LYS A 510 12.00 -4.62 -11.98
N THR A 511 11.13 -5.37 -11.34
CA THR A 511 11.42 -5.97 -10.04
C THR A 511 12.06 -7.36 -10.14
N TYR A 512 12.12 -7.94 -11.34
CA TYR A 512 12.87 -9.17 -11.61
C TYR A 512 14.19 -8.87 -12.31
N VAL A 513 15.31 -9.30 -11.71
CA VAL A 513 16.65 -9.12 -12.24
C VAL A 513 17.24 -10.50 -12.57
N PRO A 514 17.26 -10.93 -13.85
CA PRO A 514 17.89 -12.19 -14.24
C PRO A 514 19.37 -12.25 -13.80
N ALA A 515 19.83 -13.41 -13.34
CA ALA A 515 21.25 -13.65 -13.10
C ALA A 515 22.02 -13.91 -14.41
N ALA A 516 21.31 -14.36 -15.46
CA ALA A 516 21.88 -14.61 -16.77
C ALA A 516 22.48 -13.35 -17.39
N THR A 517 23.73 -13.44 -17.84
CA THR A 517 24.42 -12.36 -18.54
C THR A 517 24.14 -12.43 -20.05
N GLY A 518 24.25 -11.30 -20.75
CA GLY A 518 24.08 -11.25 -22.21
C GLY A 518 22.62 -11.03 -22.68
N LEU A 519 21.66 -10.87 -21.77
CA LEU A 519 20.30 -10.47 -22.11
C LEU A 519 20.23 -8.96 -22.40
N VAL A 520 19.61 -8.58 -23.52
CA VAL A 520 19.33 -7.17 -23.83
C VAL A 520 18.09 -6.73 -23.07
N ARG A 521 18.27 -6.00 -21.98
CA ARG A 521 17.21 -5.61 -21.04
C ARG A 521 16.83 -4.13 -21.07
N THR A 522 17.66 -3.31 -21.69
CA THR A 522 17.51 -1.84 -21.74
C THR A 522 17.79 -1.33 -23.16
N GLY A 523 17.34 -0.11 -23.45
CA GLY A 523 17.51 0.52 -24.76
C GLY A 523 16.19 0.60 -25.54
N ALA A 524 16.30 0.96 -26.82
CA ALA A 524 15.14 1.14 -27.68
C ALA A 524 14.46 -0.17 -28.12
N GLY A 525 14.99 -1.33 -27.73
CA GLY A 525 14.52 -2.65 -28.13
C GLY A 525 15.19 -3.15 -29.42
N PRO A 526 14.91 -4.41 -29.86
CA PRO A 526 14.07 -5.38 -29.14
C PRO A 526 14.74 -5.90 -27.87
N LEU A 527 13.93 -6.01 -26.81
CA LEU A 527 14.37 -6.44 -25.49
C LEU A 527 14.14 -7.93 -25.28
N ASP A 528 15.10 -8.61 -24.67
CA ASP A 528 14.95 -10.00 -24.26
C ASP A 528 14.04 -10.11 -23.03
N VAL A 529 13.15 -11.12 -23.05
CA VAL A 529 12.24 -11.43 -21.95
C VAL A 529 12.42 -12.87 -21.50
N THR A 530 12.31 -13.07 -20.19
CA THR A 530 12.52 -14.36 -19.54
C THR A 530 11.24 -14.88 -18.89
N LEU A 531 11.24 -16.15 -18.50
CA LEU A 531 10.13 -16.74 -17.77
C LEU A 531 9.89 -16.00 -16.43
N GLY A 532 10.96 -15.55 -15.76
CA GLY A 532 10.88 -14.77 -14.53
C GLY A 532 10.17 -13.42 -14.70
N ASP A 533 10.33 -12.77 -15.87
CA ASP A 533 9.56 -11.56 -16.19
C ASP A 533 8.07 -11.84 -16.26
N ALA A 534 7.69 -12.93 -16.93
CA ALA A 534 6.29 -13.29 -17.08
C ALA A 534 5.63 -13.62 -15.74
N PHE A 535 6.32 -14.37 -14.87
CA PHE A 535 5.88 -14.63 -13.50
C PHE A 535 5.69 -13.36 -12.68
N THR A 536 6.61 -12.41 -12.84
CA THR A 536 6.54 -11.14 -12.09
C THR A 536 5.36 -10.29 -12.51
N VAL A 537 4.98 -10.34 -13.78
CA VAL A 537 3.79 -9.61 -14.28
C VAL A 537 2.48 -10.27 -13.87
N PHE A 538 2.43 -11.62 -13.84
CA PHE A 538 1.23 -12.40 -13.52
C PHE A 538 1.49 -13.43 -12.41
N PRO A 539 1.69 -12.99 -11.13
CA PRO A 539 2.18 -13.88 -10.07
C PRO A 539 1.12 -14.74 -9.38
N PHE A 540 -0.19 -14.49 -9.61
CA PHE A 540 -1.26 -15.06 -8.79
C PHE A 540 -1.65 -16.51 -9.12
N GLY A 541 -1.17 -17.07 -10.22
CA GLY A 541 -1.58 -18.40 -10.67
C GLY A 541 -3.03 -18.50 -11.13
N ASN A 542 -3.68 -17.37 -11.42
CA ASN A 542 -5.06 -17.31 -11.88
C ASN A 542 -5.29 -18.18 -13.12
N GLN A 543 -6.42 -18.89 -13.12
CA GLN A 543 -6.85 -19.66 -14.28
C GLN A 543 -7.75 -18.81 -15.18
N ILE A 544 -7.59 -18.95 -16.48
CA ILE A 544 -8.54 -18.37 -17.43
C ILE A 544 -9.84 -19.15 -17.33
N ALA A 545 -10.96 -18.45 -17.38
CA ALA A 545 -12.29 -19.04 -17.45
C ALA A 545 -13.08 -18.42 -18.61
N THR A 546 -13.84 -19.28 -19.29
CA THR A 546 -14.82 -18.85 -20.29
C THR A 546 -16.23 -18.97 -19.73
N THR A 547 -17.07 -17.99 -20.04
CA THR A 547 -18.46 -17.93 -19.57
C THR A 547 -19.33 -17.22 -20.60
N VAL A 548 -20.59 -17.02 -20.25
CA VAL A 548 -21.54 -16.22 -21.03
C VAL A 548 -21.99 -15.04 -20.16
N VAL A 549 -22.03 -13.85 -20.75
CA VAL A 549 -22.47 -12.62 -20.10
C VAL A 549 -23.60 -11.99 -20.90
N THR A 550 -24.65 -11.52 -20.22
CA THR A 550 -25.69 -10.72 -20.86
C THR A 550 -25.21 -9.29 -21.07
N GLY A 551 -25.81 -8.56 -22.04
CA GLY A 551 -25.55 -7.14 -22.20
C GLY A 551 -25.71 -6.38 -20.90
N ALA A 552 -26.78 -6.64 -20.13
CA ALA A 552 -27.01 -6.03 -18.83
C ALA A 552 -25.87 -6.31 -17.82
N ASN A 553 -25.39 -7.55 -17.75
CA ASN A 553 -24.30 -7.92 -16.85
C ASN A 553 -22.94 -7.39 -17.32
N LEU A 554 -22.71 -7.26 -18.63
CA LEU A 554 -21.51 -6.59 -19.15
C LEU A 554 -21.45 -5.12 -18.69
N TRP A 555 -22.56 -4.39 -18.81
CA TRP A 555 -22.65 -3.03 -18.29
C TRP A 555 -22.42 -2.98 -16.78
N LYS A 556 -22.99 -3.92 -16.02
CA LYS A 556 -22.76 -4.02 -14.58
C LYS A 556 -21.30 -4.31 -14.25
N ALA A 557 -20.62 -5.16 -15.03
CA ALA A 557 -19.19 -5.41 -14.90
C ALA A 557 -18.37 -4.12 -15.08
N LEU A 558 -18.68 -3.34 -16.09
CA LEU A 558 -17.99 -2.10 -16.39
C LEU A 558 -18.24 -1.03 -15.32
N GLU A 559 -19.49 -0.89 -14.84
CA GLU A 559 -19.81 0.00 -13.72
C GLU A 559 -19.05 -0.38 -12.44
N ASN A 560 -18.91 -1.69 -12.14
CA ASN A 560 -18.04 -2.14 -11.06
C ASN A 560 -16.60 -1.70 -11.30
N GLY A 561 -16.07 -1.91 -12.51
CA GLY A 561 -14.69 -1.60 -12.87
C GLY A 561 -14.31 -0.12 -12.75
N VAL A 562 -15.24 0.80 -13.02
CA VAL A 562 -15.03 2.24 -12.86
C VAL A 562 -15.67 2.80 -11.58
N GLY A 563 -16.19 1.91 -10.73
CA GLY A 563 -16.74 2.20 -9.41
C GLY A 563 -15.66 2.25 -8.32
N GLY A 564 -16.00 1.81 -7.11
CA GLY A 564 -15.06 1.67 -6.00
C GLY A 564 -14.20 2.91 -5.76
N ASN A 565 -12.93 2.69 -5.53
CA ASN A 565 -11.92 3.72 -5.32
C ASN A 565 -11.23 4.15 -6.64
N TYR A 566 -11.95 4.18 -7.75
CA TYR A 566 -11.40 4.67 -9.01
C TYR A 566 -10.87 6.13 -8.88
N PRO A 567 -9.70 6.46 -9.44
CA PRO A 567 -8.67 5.60 -10.04
C PRO A 567 -7.80 4.91 -9.00
N GLY A 568 -7.18 3.77 -9.39
CA GLY A 568 -6.21 3.06 -8.55
C GLY A 568 -6.71 1.70 -8.05
N ASP A 569 -8.01 1.42 -8.18
CA ASP A 569 -8.62 0.15 -7.80
C ASP A 569 -8.26 -0.97 -8.78
N GLY A 570 -7.94 -2.16 -8.26
CA GLY A 570 -7.59 -3.35 -9.05
C GLY A 570 -8.69 -3.83 -9.99
N ARG A 571 -9.95 -3.49 -9.70
CA ARG A 571 -11.13 -3.88 -10.49
C ARG A 571 -11.22 -3.25 -11.88
N PHE A 572 -10.43 -2.21 -12.18
CA PHE A 572 -10.50 -1.54 -13.48
C PHE A 572 -10.26 -2.53 -14.64
N PRO A 573 -11.17 -2.62 -15.65
CA PRO A 573 -11.10 -3.63 -16.67
C PRO A 573 -10.19 -3.23 -17.83
N GLN A 574 -9.29 -4.09 -18.22
CA GLN A 574 -8.62 -4.11 -19.51
C GLN A 574 -9.39 -5.05 -20.41
N ILE A 575 -9.72 -4.65 -21.64
CA ILE A 575 -10.76 -5.32 -22.43
C ILE A 575 -10.31 -5.71 -23.85
N SER A 576 -11.03 -6.67 -24.44
CA SER A 576 -10.91 -7.02 -25.86
C SER A 576 -12.27 -7.38 -26.47
N GLY A 577 -12.44 -7.08 -27.76
CA GLY A 577 -13.63 -7.41 -28.55
C GLY A 577 -14.73 -6.35 -28.53
N PHE A 578 -14.63 -5.35 -27.66
CA PHE A 578 -15.57 -4.24 -27.54
C PHE A 578 -14.86 -2.96 -27.08
N LYS A 579 -15.61 -1.85 -27.06
CA LYS A 579 -15.16 -0.53 -26.55
C LYS A 579 -16.15 0.00 -25.53
N PHE A 580 -15.66 0.81 -24.58
CA PHE A 580 -16.56 1.57 -23.71
C PHE A 580 -16.05 2.97 -23.43
N THR A 581 -17.00 3.87 -23.16
CA THR A 581 -16.74 5.23 -22.71
C THR A 581 -17.33 5.41 -21.31
N PHE A 582 -16.60 6.06 -20.43
CA PHE A 582 -17.06 6.34 -19.07
C PHE A 582 -16.76 7.77 -18.63
N ASP A 583 -17.57 8.27 -17.70
CA ASP A 583 -17.48 9.60 -17.09
C ASP A 583 -17.31 9.45 -15.57
N ALA A 584 -16.09 9.70 -15.10
CA ALA A 584 -15.76 9.54 -13.69
C ALA A 584 -16.41 10.62 -12.79
N SER A 585 -16.89 11.72 -13.36
CA SER A 585 -17.61 12.79 -12.62
C SER A 585 -19.00 12.37 -12.19
N LYS A 586 -19.57 11.34 -12.82
CA LYS A 586 -20.91 10.82 -12.50
C LYS A 586 -20.89 9.95 -11.23
N PRO A 587 -22.06 9.81 -10.58
CA PRO A 587 -22.20 8.91 -9.45
C PRO A 587 -21.80 7.46 -9.79
N ILE A 588 -21.22 6.75 -8.81
CA ILE A 588 -20.93 5.31 -8.92
C ILE A 588 -22.21 4.55 -9.32
N GLY A 589 -22.07 3.62 -10.27
CA GLY A 589 -23.19 2.88 -10.86
C GLY A 589 -23.89 3.59 -12.03
N SER A 590 -23.41 4.79 -12.42
CA SER A 590 -23.94 5.57 -13.55
C SER A 590 -22.81 6.20 -14.39
N ARG A 591 -21.60 5.66 -14.28
CA ARG A 591 -20.39 6.19 -14.94
C ARG A 591 -20.23 5.74 -16.39
N ILE A 592 -20.75 4.57 -16.75
CA ILE A 592 -20.65 4.08 -18.14
C ILE A 592 -21.60 4.88 -19.02
N VAL A 593 -21.02 5.47 -20.07
CA VAL A 593 -21.75 6.33 -21.03
C VAL A 593 -22.16 5.52 -22.26
N GLU A 594 -21.25 4.69 -22.77
CA GLU A 594 -21.45 3.94 -23.99
C GLU A 594 -20.68 2.61 -23.97
N VAL A 595 -21.25 1.57 -24.55
CA VAL A 595 -20.59 0.30 -24.82
C VAL A 595 -20.91 -0.13 -26.24
N THR A 596 -19.87 -0.38 -27.06
CA THR A 596 -20.05 -0.77 -28.48
C THR A 596 -19.16 -1.96 -28.82
N LYS A 597 -19.55 -2.73 -29.81
CA LYS A 597 -18.66 -3.67 -30.49
C LYS A 597 -17.59 -2.90 -31.27
N LEU A 598 -16.57 -3.61 -31.76
CA LEU A 598 -15.50 -3.00 -32.58
C LEU A 598 -16.01 -2.37 -33.86
N ASP A 599 -17.12 -2.86 -34.43
CA ASP A 599 -17.79 -2.33 -35.63
C ASP A 599 -18.69 -1.11 -35.34
N GLY A 600 -18.74 -0.63 -34.09
CA GLY A 600 -19.57 0.49 -33.66
C GLY A 600 -20.99 0.11 -33.25
N THR A 601 -21.40 -1.15 -33.39
CA THR A 601 -22.74 -1.60 -32.97
C THR A 601 -22.89 -1.47 -31.45
N ALA A 602 -23.94 -0.79 -30.99
CA ALA A 602 -24.23 -0.63 -29.57
C ALA A 602 -24.51 -1.96 -28.89
N ILE A 603 -23.99 -2.12 -27.67
CA ILE A 603 -24.30 -3.23 -26.77
C ILE A 603 -25.29 -2.71 -25.72
N ALA A 604 -26.54 -3.12 -25.84
CA ALA A 604 -27.62 -2.67 -24.96
C ALA A 604 -27.57 -3.33 -23.57
N LYS A 605 -28.24 -2.72 -22.59
CA LYS A 605 -28.45 -3.30 -21.25
C LYS A 605 -29.60 -4.31 -21.27
N ASP A 606 -29.45 -5.37 -22.05
CA ASP A 606 -30.48 -6.37 -22.32
C ASP A 606 -30.05 -7.79 -21.91
N SER A 607 -30.91 -8.75 -22.19
CA SER A 607 -30.67 -10.18 -21.95
C SER A 607 -29.88 -10.88 -23.05
N LYS A 608 -29.47 -10.18 -24.12
CA LYS A 608 -28.66 -10.75 -25.17
C LYS A 608 -27.33 -11.25 -24.64
N GLU A 609 -27.01 -12.49 -24.93
CA GLU A 609 -25.81 -13.14 -24.43
C GLU A 609 -24.64 -13.02 -25.40
N TYR A 610 -23.45 -12.95 -24.81
CA TYR A 610 -22.15 -12.91 -25.47
C TYR A 610 -21.20 -13.87 -24.74
N THR A 611 -20.32 -14.52 -25.48
CA THR A 611 -19.26 -15.33 -24.88
C THR A 611 -18.15 -14.43 -24.35
N LEU A 612 -17.64 -14.73 -23.17
CA LEU A 612 -16.63 -13.93 -22.47
C LEU A 612 -15.50 -14.81 -21.95
N THR A 613 -14.27 -14.34 -22.10
CA THR A 613 -13.09 -14.87 -21.41
C THR A 613 -12.65 -13.90 -20.32
N THR A 614 -12.43 -14.41 -19.11
CA THR A 614 -11.88 -13.65 -17.98
C THR A 614 -11.12 -14.59 -17.03
N LEU A 615 -10.81 -14.17 -15.81
CA LEU A 615 -10.15 -15.00 -14.82
C LEU A 615 -11.17 -15.68 -13.90
N ASP A 616 -10.82 -16.85 -13.37
CA ASP A 616 -11.56 -17.54 -12.32
C ASP A 616 -11.77 -16.63 -11.10
N PHE A 617 -10.75 -15.90 -10.67
CA PHE A 617 -10.82 -14.87 -9.63
C PHE A 617 -12.00 -13.90 -9.85
N VAL A 618 -12.12 -13.34 -11.07
CA VAL A 618 -13.18 -12.41 -11.45
C VAL A 618 -14.56 -13.09 -11.48
N ILE A 619 -14.62 -14.32 -11.99
CA ILE A 619 -15.87 -15.11 -12.06
C ILE A 619 -16.42 -15.40 -10.66
N TYR A 620 -15.55 -15.71 -9.70
CA TYR A 620 -15.93 -16.01 -8.32
C TYR A 620 -16.17 -14.77 -7.45
N GLY A 621 -16.10 -13.58 -8.03
CA GLY A 621 -16.49 -12.32 -7.37
C GLY A 621 -15.31 -11.47 -6.86
N GLY A 622 -14.07 -11.87 -7.15
CA GLY A 622 -12.89 -11.06 -6.84
C GLY A 622 -12.97 -9.65 -7.45
N ASP A 623 -12.30 -8.69 -6.84
CA ASP A 623 -12.36 -7.27 -7.22
C ASP A 623 -13.81 -6.71 -7.27
N GLY A 624 -14.69 -7.18 -6.38
CA GLY A 624 -16.08 -6.70 -6.29
C GLY A 624 -17.00 -7.12 -7.46
N TYR A 625 -16.60 -8.08 -8.31
CA TYR A 625 -17.44 -8.60 -9.40
C TYR A 625 -18.55 -9.56 -8.90
N VAL A 626 -18.95 -9.41 -7.64
CA VAL A 626 -19.98 -10.25 -6.99
C VAL A 626 -21.32 -10.17 -7.75
N ASN A 627 -21.91 -11.32 -8.07
CA ASN A 627 -23.17 -11.41 -8.81
C ASN A 627 -23.17 -10.72 -10.19
N VAL A 628 -22.01 -10.53 -10.78
CA VAL A 628 -21.86 -10.05 -12.16
C VAL A 628 -21.83 -11.22 -13.13
N PHE A 629 -21.02 -12.23 -12.81
CA PHE A 629 -20.89 -13.45 -13.60
C PHE A 629 -21.51 -14.65 -12.85
N SER A 630 -21.82 -15.71 -13.59
CA SER A 630 -22.36 -16.95 -13.01
C SER A 630 -21.26 -18.01 -12.95
N PRO A 631 -20.74 -18.37 -11.75
CA PRO A 631 -19.79 -19.47 -11.61
C PRO A 631 -20.29 -20.80 -12.21
N ALA A 632 -21.60 -21.07 -12.10
CA ALA A 632 -22.22 -22.29 -12.64
C ALA A 632 -22.16 -22.39 -14.17
N ARG A 633 -21.96 -21.28 -14.87
CA ARG A 633 -21.83 -21.20 -16.34
C ARG A 633 -20.39 -21.07 -16.81
N ALA A 634 -19.45 -20.98 -15.86
CA ALA A 634 -18.04 -20.82 -16.15
C ALA A 634 -17.38 -22.18 -16.44
N LYS A 635 -16.45 -22.17 -17.38
CA LYS A 635 -15.55 -23.29 -17.65
C LYS A 635 -14.13 -22.83 -17.43
N VAL A 636 -13.48 -23.35 -16.39
CA VAL A 636 -12.06 -23.12 -16.15
C VAL A 636 -11.24 -23.79 -17.25
N GLN A 637 -10.24 -23.10 -17.74
CA GLN A 637 -9.42 -23.49 -18.89
C GLN A 637 -8.00 -23.84 -18.43
N GLY A 638 -7.03 -22.97 -18.68
CA GLY A 638 -5.63 -23.13 -18.30
C GLY A 638 -5.09 -21.88 -17.61
N ALA A 639 -3.87 -21.95 -17.10
CA ALA A 639 -3.25 -20.82 -16.42
C ALA A 639 -3.06 -19.62 -17.37
N LEU A 640 -3.35 -18.42 -16.87
CA LEU A 640 -3.10 -17.16 -17.59
C LEU A 640 -1.64 -17.05 -18.01
N LEU A 641 -0.74 -17.39 -17.10
CA LEU A 641 0.71 -17.33 -17.32
C LEU A 641 1.14 -18.23 -18.49
N ASP A 642 0.60 -19.44 -18.59
CA ASP A 642 0.94 -20.37 -19.67
C ASP A 642 0.53 -19.81 -21.03
N VAL A 643 -0.68 -19.23 -21.13
CA VAL A 643 -1.16 -18.60 -22.37
C VAL A 643 -0.26 -17.44 -22.80
N PHE A 644 0.18 -16.62 -21.85
CA PHE A 644 1.10 -15.52 -22.09
C PHE A 644 2.49 -16.00 -22.55
N VAL A 645 3.08 -16.97 -21.84
CA VAL A 645 4.41 -17.55 -22.14
C VAL A 645 4.39 -18.29 -23.47
N ASP A 646 3.33 -19.06 -23.75
CA ASP A 646 3.19 -19.80 -25.02
C ASP A 646 3.16 -18.86 -26.23
N ALA A 647 2.46 -17.73 -26.13
CA ALA A 647 2.40 -16.73 -27.19
C ALA A 647 3.79 -16.14 -27.50
N LEU A 648 4.55 -15.78 -26.46
CA LEU A 648 5.91 -15.26 -26.61
C LEU A 648 6.87 -16.30 -27.20
N LYS A 649 6.79 -17.56 -26.75
CA LYS A 649 7.58 -18.67 -27.31
C LYS A 649 7.21 -18.97 -28.76
N ALA A 650 5.94 -18.87 -29.11
CA ALA A 650 5.49 -19.05 -30.50
C ALA A 650 6.05 -17.96 -31.43
N ASP A 651 6.03 -16.70 -31.01
CA ASP A 651 6.67 -15.61 -31.74
C ASP A 651 8.18 -15.84 -31.88
N MET A 652 8.86 -16.24 -30.79
CA MET A 652 10.28 -16.53 -30.80
C MET A 652 10.62 -17.68 -31.77
N ALA A 653 9.84 -18.75 -31.75
CA ALA A 653 10.04 -19.90 -32.65
C ALA A 653 9.81 -19.51 -34.12
N ALA A 654 8.93 -18.55 -34.39
CA ALA A 654 8.70 -17.98 -35.72
C ALA A 654 9.71 -16.88 -36.11
N GLY A 655 10.74 -16.62 -35.30
CA GLY A 655 11.72 -15.56 -35.54
C GLY A 655 11.14 -14.13 -35.41
N LYS A 656 9.99 -13.98 -34.76
CA LYS A 656 9.30 -12.70 -34.61
C LYS A 656 9.67 -12.01 -33.30
N VAL A 657 9.54 -10.70 -33.31
CA VAL A 657 9.57 -9.84 -32.13
C VAL A 657 8.13 -9.48 -31.76
N THR A 658 7.70 -9.83 -30.55
CA THR A 658 6.37 -9.48 -30.07
C THR A 658 6.25 -7.96 -29.98
N GLN A 659 5.23 -7.40 -30.65
CA GLN A 659 5.05 -5.96 -30.70
C GLN A 659 4.31 -5.46 -29.46
N VAL A 660 4.78 -4.34 -28.90
CA VAL A 660 4.03 -3.59 -27.88
C VAL A 660 2.87 -2.90 -28.59
N PRO A 661 1.60 -3.28 -28.33
CA PRO A 661 0.48 -2.64 -29.00
C PRO A 661 0.34 -1.18 -28.54
N ALA A 662 -0.13 -0.32 -29.44
CA ALA A 662 -0.56 1.01 -29.04
C ALA A 662 -1.90 0.95 -28.29
N ALA A 663 -2.19 1.95 -27.48
CA ALA A 663 -3.56 2.22 -27.06
C ALA A 663 -4.39 2.58 -28.28
N ASP A 664 -5.51 1.89 -28.49
CA ASP A 664 -6.36 2.04 -29.68
C ASP A 664 -7.70 2.73 -29.39
N GLY A 665 -7.86 3.26 -28.16
CA GLY A 665 -9.05 3.99 -27.73
C GLY A 665 -10.23 3.08 -27.40
N ARG A 666 -9.99 1.79 -27.11
CA ARG A 666 -11.07 0.88 -26.70
C ARG A 666 -11.66 1.24 -25.33
N ILE A 667 -10.90 1.96 -24.51
CA ILE A 667 -11.34 2.50 -23.22
C ILE A 667 -11.16 4.02 -23.24
N LYS A 668 -12.28 4.75 -23.18
CA LYS A 668 -12.28 6.21 -23.28
C LYS A 668 -12.88 6.83 -22.02
N LYS A 669 -12.11 7.71 -21.38
CA LYS A 669 -12.60 8.56 -20.30
C LYS A 669 -13.10 9.88 -20.89
N VAL A 670 -14.25 10.36 -20.41
CA VAL A 670 -14.83 11.69 -20.67
C VAL A 670 -15.24 12.31 -19.32
N GLY A 671 -15.24 13.64 -19.22
CA GLY A 671 -15.60 14.36 -17.99
C GLY A 671 -14.44 14.58 -17.05
#